data_deb49059f8bc5f6599e2e9146dd16a18
#
_entry.id   deb49059f8bc5f6599e2e9146dd16a18
#
_cell.length_a   1.000
_cell.length_b   1.000
_cell.length_c   1.000
_cell.angle_alpha   90.00
_cell.angle_beta   90.00
_cell.angle_gamma   90.00
#
_symmetry.space_group_name_H-M   'P 1'
#
loop_
_entity.id
_entity.type
_entity.pdbx_description
1 polymer ?
#
loop_
_entity_poly.entity_id
_entity_poly.type
_entity_poly.pdbx_seq_one_letter_code
_entity_poly.pdbx_strand_id
1 'polypeptide(L)'
;ALAVLATMLMGAVATAHAKDCAGATPLPADGTITPPAGDGSADLARFSGTWGGTWTARGGGDGPCGVLVVEDVFANGFARVVYSTGVADPLIAQPQAWRASGRVVDGVLRFELPLSWRPEATYRFAGNDLAGTFKDFATDATTTAVRIADLRRVACPRLPPVASPSGASRDRIVAAEMLSPSTRPGGLVHNDYFMPIGTTTPARHALRGTLTIHDAKISHAHDGCAGLDVPAAGLTAAVFTRGEHLVPAVRTIIRPPGSRAGLILSPGRVWSEPGDRGMSRASFPYVVVDETSNGARNGLATFLFDDTRVSNLRVQVSQETMEWSRDDFWGQAPMTYAPGPIADEARLRTEFDAERRLETPMKPWSALPASKTTRWLDAFDGDAVPDDISANGVVIDGVLYVKTCHTRAGPYPYCRQMRHGVFSVTKTLGAAVALLRLAQKYGDGVFDLKIEDYVRVTATHDGWRDVTFADALSMSAPVGDLGPRRDWPQPDPDENKPKFYEWLEARTAQQKLDRGFTYGRYPWPRGEVVRYNSVVTFTLAAAMDAYLKQKAGPGAHLWDMVVDEVYRPLGIFHEPTMHMLEADGSRGIPLLGYGLTPTIDDVAKLTTLLQQGGRHDGVQLLSAAKLAEALYRTSATGLSVLRRSRYGDYRYHLSFWSVPYVTEPRLRFLIPFMSGYGGNFVVLLPNGISAFRFADGNTGDIETMILAGEAIRPFCTSAPAGAPPQGSGAAPGGGGVGGG
;
A
#
# COMPACT_ATOMS: atom_id res chain seq x y z
N ALA A 1 9.29 49.05 32.59
CA ALA A 1 8.51 48.10 33.40
C ALA A 1 7.15 47.79 32.81
N LEU A 2 6.46 48.78 32.25
CA LEU A 2 5.16 48.52 31.55
C LEU A 2 5.32 47.76 30.24
N ALA A 3 6.40 47.98 29.47
CA ALA A 3 6.66 47.30 28.22
C ALA A 3 7.01 45.80 28.40
N VAL A 4 7.70 45.48 29.49
CA VAL A 4 8.09 44.08 29.82
C VAL A 4 6.86 43.31 30.33
N LEU A 5 5.92 43.97 31.04
CA LEU A 5 4.67 43.35 31.49
C LEU A 5 3.71 43.08 30.32
N ALA A 6 3.67 43.98 29.32
CA ALA A 6 2.84 43.77 28.12
C ALA A 6 3.35 42.60 27.27
N THR A 7 4.70 42.42 27.16
CA THR A 7 5.27 41.32 26.42
C THR A 7 5.06 39.96 27.13
N MET A 8 5.11 39.94 28.47
CA MET A 8 4.82 38.75 29.26
C MET A 8 3.31 38.40 29.26
N LEU A 9 2.39 39.41 29.25
CA LEU A 9 0.97 39.14 29.14
C LEU A 9 0.59 38.63 27.73
N MET A 10 1.19 39.16 26.65
CA MET A 10 0.95 38.68 25.30
C MET A 10 1.48 37.26 25.11
N GLY A 11 2.64 36.91 25.67
CA GLY A 11 3.17 35.55 25.64
C GLY A 11 2.32 34.54 26.42
N ALA A 12 1.76 34.94 27.56
CA ALA A 12 0.90 34.08 28.38
C ALA A 12 -0.47 33.87 27.76
N VAL A 13 -1.03 34.87 27.06
CA VAL A 13 -2.30 34.76 26.33
C VAL A 13 -2.13 33.87 25.10
N ALA A 14 -1.01 34.00 24.35
CA ALA A 14 -0.74 33.14 23.19
C ALA A 14 -0.57 31.67 23.59
N THR A 15 0.09 31.38 24.72
CA THR A 15 0.24 30.00 25.22
C THR A 15 -1.06 29.39 25.74
N ALA A 16 -1.96 30.19 26.32
CA ALA A 16 -3.27 29.71 26.73
C ALA A 16 -4.15 29.33 25.53
N HIS A 17 -4.21 30.17 24.48
CA HIS A 17 -4.95 29.88 23.26
C HIS A 17 -4.41 28.66 22.50
N ALA A 18 -3.08 28.47 22.46
CA ALA A 18 -2.47 27.32 21.80
C ALA A 18 -2.81 25.99 22.49
N LYS A 19 -2.94 25.97 23.83
CA LYS A 19 -3.38 24.77 24.56
C LYS A 19 -4.85 24.45 24.30
N ASP A 20 -5.71 25.46 24.16
CA ASP A 20 -7.11 25.29 23.82
C ASP A 20 -7.26 24.77 22.38
N CYS A 21 -6.39 25.14 21.45
CA CYS A 21 -6.39 24.64 20.09
C CYS A 21 -6.16 23.12 19.99
N ALA A 22 -5.33 22.55 20.81
CA ALA A 22 -5.07 21.10 20.83
C ALA A 22 -6.30 20.28 21.21
N GLY A 23 -7.19 20.83 22.05
CA GLY A 23 -8.47 20.22 22.42
C GLY A 23 -9.61 20.47 21.42
N ALA A 24 -9.47 21.52 20.60
CA ALA A 24 -10.52 21.94 19.66
C ALA A 24 -10.38 21.35 18.25
N THR A 25 -9.25 20.68 17.95
CA THR A 25 -8.98 20.12 16.64
C THR A 25 -8.80 18.59 16.71
N PRO A 26 -9.39 17.83 15.78
CA PRO A 26 -9.21 16.39 15.75
C PRO A 26 -7.78 16.07 15.33
N LEU A 27 -7.11 15.19 16.06
CA LEU A 27 -5.83 14.61 15.66
C LEU A 27 -6.03 13.12 15.43
N PRO A 28 -5.46 12.55 14.35
CA PRO A 28 -5.52 11.10 14.13
C PRO A 28 -4.94 10.35 15.32
N ALA A 29 -5.65 9.33 15.80
CA ALA A 29 -5.25 8.55 16.97
C ALA A 29 -3.96 7.74 16.75
N ASP A 30 -3.62 7.48 15.50
CA ASP A 30 -2.48 6.70 15.02
C ASP A 30 -1.23 7.55 14.74
N GLY A 31 -1.30 8.86 14.94
CA GLY A 31 -0.15 9.76 14.71
C GLY A 31 0.99 9.54 15.70
N THR A 32 2.19 9.52 15.19
CA THR A 32 3.43 9.31 15.95
C THR A 32 4.45 10.37 15.58
N ILE A 33 5.25 10.81 16.55
CA ILE A 33 6.39 11.70 16.31
C ILE A 33 7.66 10.87 16.39
N THR A 34 8.39 10.80 15.27
CA THR A 34 9.69 10.14 15.21
C THR A 34 10.76 11.15 15.63
N PRO A 35 11.57 10.86 16.65
CA PRO A 35 12.72 11.70 16.98
C PRO A 35 13.64 11.84 15.77
N PRO A 36 14.17 13.04 15.48
CA PRO A 36 15.08 13.24 14.37
C PRO A 36 16.28 12.33 14.49
N ALA A 37 16.72 11.73 13.39
CA ALA A 37 17.96 10.96 13.35
C ALA A 37 19.15 11.87 13.68
N GLY A 38 20.14 11.35 14.43
CA GLY A 38 21.30 12.12 14.88
C GLY A 38 22.26 12.60 13.78
N ASP A 39 22.00 12.22 12.52
CA ASP A 39 22.72 12.62 11.30
C ASP A 39 22.09 13.83 10.56
N GLY A 40 20.89 14.27 11.00
CA GLY A 40 20.23 15.47 10.48
C GLY A 40 20.80 16.75 11.06
N SER A 41 20.65 17.87 10.31
CA SER A 41 21.02 19.18 10.87
C SER A 41 20.13 19.52 12.07
N ALA A 42 20.72 20.16 13.10
CA ALA A 42 19.97 20.61 14.27
C ALA A 42 18.79 21.53 13.91
N ASP A 43 18.90 22.27 12.82
CA ASP A 43 17.86 23.17 12.33
C ASP A 43 16.65 22.42 11.76
N LEU A 44 16.87 21.29 11.08
CA LEU A 44 15.78 20.42 10.62
C LEU A 44 15.08 19.74 11.81
N ALA A 45 15.86 19.24 12.77
CA ALA A 45 15.37 18.57 13.96
C ALA A 45 14.42 19.45 14.81
N ARG A 46 14.60 20.76 14.81
CA ARG A 46 13.77 21.71 15.57
C ARG A 46 12.30 21.69 15.16
N PHE A 47 11.97 21.37 13.90
CA PHE A 47 10.58 21.32 13.43
C PHE A 47 9.80 20.16 14.04
N SER A 48 10.45 19.04 14.38
CA SER A 48 9.77 17.86 14.93
C SER A 48 8.97 18.20 16.18
N GLY A 49 7.74 17.69 16.29
CA GLY A 49 6.87 17.88 17.44
C GLY A 49 5.52 18.49 17.06
N THR A 50 4.77 18.90 18.09
CA THR A 50 3.42 19.44 17.93
C THR A 50 3.40 20.95 18.17
N TRP A 51 2.76 21.68 17.28
CA TRP A 51 2.68 23.12 17.26
C TRP A 51 1.22 23.57 17.12
N GLY A 52 0.78 24.53 17.91
CA GLY A 52 -0.59 25.04 17.87
C GLY A 52 -0.67 26.54 17.89
N GLY A 53 -1.61 27.10 17.15
CA GLY A 53 -1.87 28.54 17.10
C GLY A 53 -3.19 28.88 16.41
N THR A 54 -3.68 30.09 16.66
CA THR A 54 -4.87 30.62 16.01
C THR A 54 -4.50 31.36 14.74
N TRP A 55 -5.21 31.15 13.67
CA TRP A 55 -5.05 31.86 12.41
C TRP A 55 -5.68 33.25 12.48
N THR A 56 -5.05 34.22 11.89
CA THR A 56 -5.57 35.58 11.74
C THR A 56 -5.63 35.92 10.27
N ALA A 57 -6.79 36.26 9.76
CA ALA A 57 -6.99 36.72 8.39
C ALA A 57 -6.39 38.12 8.17
N ARG A 58 -6.07 38.47 6.93
CA ARG A 58 -5.44 39.75 6.56
C ARG A 58 -6.24 41.01 6.94
N GLY A 59 -7.51 40.89 7.31
CA GLY A 59 -8.35 41.98 7.74
C GLY A 59 -8.46 42.19 9.27
N GLY A 60 -7.76 41.40 10.05
CA GLY A 60 -7.85 41.34 11.51
C GLY A 60 -9.14 40.62 11.97
N GLY A 61 -8.98 39.66 12.84
CA GLY A 61 -10.04 38.83 13.42
C GLY A 61 -9.49 37.46 13.75
N ASP A 62 -9.91 36.89 14.88
CA ASP A 62 -9.49 35.54 15.27
C ASP A 62 -10.13 34.52 14.34
N GLY A 63 -9.30 33.77 13.63
CA GLY A 63 -9.68 32.65 12.77
C GLY A 63 -9.69 31.34 13.54
N PRO A 64 -9.77 30.22 12.82
CA PRO A 64 -9.81 28.90 13.42
C PRO A 64 -8.49 28.54 14.11
N CYS A 65 -8.59 27.66 15.10
CA CYS A 65 -7.43 26.98 15.65
C CYS A 65 -6.75 26.10 14.58
N GLY A 66 -5.43 26.11 14.52
CA GLY A 66 -4.62 25.22 13.71
C GLY A 66 -3.60 24.48 14.58
N VAL A 67 -3.49 23.17 14.35
CA VAL A 67 -2.44 22.34 14.97
C VAL A 67 -1.65 21.67 13.87
N LEU A 68 -0.34 21.91 13.88
CA LEU A 68 0.64 21.25 13.03
C LEU A 68 1.40 20.20 13.86
N VAL A 69 1.35 18.96 13.44
CA VAL A 69 2.22 17.90 13.98
C VAL A 69 3.23 17.56 12.92
N VAL A 70 4.51 17.75 13.22
CA VAL A 70 5.60 17.31 12.39
C VAL A 70 6.03 15.93 12.88
N GLU A 71 5.51 14.90 12.22
CA GLU A 71 5.68 13.49 12.62
C GLU A 71 7.09 12.98 12.36
N ASP A 72 7.68 13.36 11.22
CA ASP A 72 9.04 13.00 10.82
C ASP A 72 9.72 14.17 10.15
N VAL A 73 11.03 14.30 10.36
CA VAL A 73 11.91 15.19 9.59
C VAL A 73 13.14 14.41 9.16
N PHE A 74 13.38 14.38 7.86
CA PHE A 74 14.43 13.59 7.23
C PHE A 74 15.66 14.46 6.93
N ALA A 75 16.84 13.86 6.91
CA ALA A 75 18.10 14.57 6.64
C ALA A 75 18.12 15.32 5.30
N ASN A 76 17.36 14.87 4.31
CA ASN A 76 17.21 15.50 3.00
C ASN A 76 16.18 16.66 2.98
N GLY A 77 15.63 17.05 4.14
CA GLY A 77 14.66 18.12 4.29
C GLY A 77 13.19 17.72 4.05
N PHE A 78 12.89 16.48 3.68
CA PHE A 78 11.51 16.02 3.68
C PHE A 78 10.93 15.97 5.10
N ALA A 79 9.61 16.18 5.22
CA ALA A 79 8.89 16.07 6.49
C ALA A 79 7.53 15.41 6.26
N ARG A 80 7.10 14.59 7.21
CA ARG A 80 5.70 14.16 7.34
C ARG A 80 5.00 15.07 8.31
N VAL A 81 3.85 15.57 7.90
CA VAL A 81 3.08 16.47 8.73
C VAL A 81 1.63 16.01 8.83
N VAL A 82 1.02 16.24 10.00
CA VAL A 82 -0.42 16.27 10.15
C VAL A 82 -0.81 17.71 10.44
N TYR A 83 -1.70 18.23 9.63
CA TYR A 83 -2.29 19.51 9.87
C TYR A 83 -3.76 19.34 10.27
N SER A 84 -4.15 19.91 11.39
CA SER A 84 -5.51 19.87 11.88
C SER A 84 -6.02 21.29 12.11
N THR A 85 -7.26 21.55 11.74
CA THR A 85 -7.90 22.85 11.97
C THR A 85 -9.30 22.70 12.53
N GLY A 86 -9.70 23.68 13.31
CA GLY A 86 -11.09 23.89 13.73
C GLY A 86 -11.98 24.35 12.58
N VAL A 87 -13.22 24.68 12.89
CA VAL A 87 -14.19 25.18 11.92
C VAL A 87 -13.73 26.53 11.37
N ALA A 88 -13.64 26.63 10.04
CA ALA A 88 -13.39 27.87 9.30
C ALA A 88 -14.51 28.05 8.27
N ASP A 89 -15.65 28.59 8.69
CA ASP A 89 -16.77 28.86 7.80
C ASP A 89 -16.44 30.03 6.82
N PRO A 90 -16.74 29.90 5.51
CA PRO A 90 -17.48 28.83 4.84
C PRO A 90 -16.58 27.66 4.32
N LEU A 91 -15.27 27.74 4.45
CA LEU A 91 -14.32 26.85 3.76
C LEU A 91 -14.19 25.48 4.44
N ILE A 92 -14.25 25.45 5.77
CA ILE A 92 -14.13 24.22 6.57
C ILE A 92 -15.26 24.17 7.57
N ALA A 93 -16.32 23.48 7.20
CA ALA A 93 -17.57 23.43 7.97
C ALA A 93 -17.49 22.56 9.25
N GLN A 94 -16.45 21.72 9.38
CA GLN A 94 -16.20 20.88 10.56
C GLN A 94 -14.71 20.76 10.82
N PRO A 95 -14.28 20.57 12.08
CA PRO A 95 -12.88 20.32 12.39
C PRO A 95 -12.36 19.10 11.62
N GLN A 96 -11.21 19.23 10.99
CA GLN A 96 -10.61 18.17 10.17
C GLN A 96 -9.10 18.10 10.36
N ALA A 97 -8.53 16.93 10.09
CA ALA A 97 -7.08 16.71 10.05
C ALA A 97 -6.68 16.05 8.73
N TRP A 98 -5.53 16.45 8.22
CA TRP A 98 -4.94 15.92 6.98
C TRP A 98 -3.49 15.55 7.20
N ARG A 99 -3.07 14.44 6.61
CA ARG A 99 -1.65 14.14 6.43
C ARG A 99 -1.16 14.72 5.12
N ALA A 100 0.06 15.27 5.14
CA ALA A 100 0.71 15.81 3.96
C ALA A 100 2.22 15.57 4.03
N SER A 101 2.85 15.59 2.86
CA SER A 101 4.30 15.67 2.76
C SER A 101 4.72 17.13 2.74
N GLY A 102 5.73 17.44 3.55
CA GLY A 102 6.33 18.76 3.58
C GLY A 102 7.80 18.72 3.15
N ARG A 103 8.34 19.90 2.91
CA ARG A 103 9.76 20.05 2.66
C ARG A 103 10.31 21.28 3.38
N VAL A 104 11.43 21.09 4.08
CA VAL A 104 12.18 22.19 4.67
C VAL A 104 13.25 22.63 3.66
N VAL A 105 13.14 23.86 3.18
CA VAL A 105 14.12 24.50 2.29
C VAL A 105 14.43 25.87 2.87
N ASP A 106 15.69 26.20 3.03
CA ASP A 106 16.17 27.48 3.56
C ASP A 106 15.51 27.84 4.92
N GLY A 107 15.34 26.85 5.79
CA GLY A 107 14.74 27.02 7.11
C GLY A 107 13.21 27.25 7.11
N VAL A 108 12.54 26.98 6.00
CA VAL A 108 11.09 27.12 5.85
C VAL A 108 10.49 25.75 5.53
N LEU A 109 9.62 25.24 6.41
CA LEU A 109 8.79 24.08 6.15
C LEU A 109 7.61 24.50 5.25
N ARG A 110 7.43 23.83 4.12
CA ARG A 110 6.35 24.05 3.17
C ARG A 110 5.61 22.75 2.91
N PHE A 111 4.29 22.81 2.86
CA PHE A 111 3.44 21.68 2.46
C PHE A 111 2.11 22.18 1.89
N GLU A 112 1.52 21.37 1.01
CA GLU A 112 0.18 21.59 0.49
C GLU A 112 -0.82 20.70 1.23
N LEU A 113 -2.00 21.23 1.55
CA LEU A 113 -3.07 20.40 2.08
C LEU A 113 -3.81 19.69 0.94
N PRO A 114 -4.25 18.44 1.12
CA PRO A 114 -4.95 17.67 0.09
C PRO A 114 -6.42 18.10 -0.05
N LEU A 115 -6.65 19.40 -0.10
CA LEU A 115 -7.95 20.02 -0.37
C LEU A 115 -8.07 20.30 -1.87
N SER A 116 -9.31 20.48 -2.34
CA SER A 116 -9.58 20.70 -3.77
C SER A 116 -8.86 21.92 -4.37
N TRP A 117 -8.56 22.92 -3.53
CA TRP A 117 -7.84 24.15 -3.92
C TRP A 117 -6.35 24.14 -3.53
N ARG A 118 -5.82 23.04 -2.98
CA ARG A 118 -4.41 22.83 -2.60
C ARG A 118 -3.76 24.05 -1.95
N PRO A 119 -4.26 24.50 -0.80
CA PRO A 119 -3.66 25.64 -0.14
C PRO A 119 -2.26 25.30 0.37
N GLU A 120 -1.32 26.22 0.17
CA GLU A 120 0.05 26.08 0.66
C GLU A 120 0.15 26.64 2.08
N ALA A 121 0.68 25.83 3.00
CA ALA A 121 1.08 26.28 4.33
C ALA A 121 2.61 26.36 4.42
N THR A 122 3.11 27.45 4.99
CA THR A 122 4.56 27.61 5.24
C THR A 122 4.79 27.98 6.70
N TYR A 123 5.85 27.41 7.30
CA TYR A 123 6.25 27.68 8.66
C TYR A 123 7.76 27.93 8.74
N ARG A 124 8.16 28.96 9.50
CA ARG A 124 9.56 29.27 9.79
C ARG A 124 9.73 29.62 11.26
N PHE A 125 10.90 29.39 11.80
CA PHE A 125 11.20 29.78 13.17
C PHE A 125 11.22 31.31 13.34
N ALA A 126 10.54 31.79 14.38
CA ALA A 126 10.59 33.12 14.92
C ALA A 126 10.92 33.01 16.41
N GLY A 127 12.22 32.95 16.73
CA GLY A 127 12.67 32.56 18.08
C GLY A 127 12.44 31.06 18.32
N ASN A 128 11.64 30.75 19.33
CA ASN A 128 11.27 29.36 19.70
C ASN A 128 9.92 28.95 19.12
N ASP A 129 9.19 29.84 18.49
CA ASP A 129 7.86 29.62 17.92
C ASP A 129 7.93 29.53 16.39
N LEU A 130 6.88 29.04 15.77
CA LEU A 130 6.73 28.99 14.31
C LEU A 130 5.82 30.09 13.82
N ALA A 131 6.35 30.99 12.99
CA ALA A 131 5.52 31.92 12.21
C ALA A 131 5.01 31.19 10.97
N GLY A 132 3.69 31.00 10.88
CA GLY A 132 3.01 30.35 9.78
C GLY A 132 2.32 31.32 8.83
N THR A 133 2.30 31.00 7.55
CA THR A 133 1.45 31.64 6.54
C THR A 133 0.65 30.58 5.79
N PHE A 134 -0.58 30.90 5.50
CA PHE A 134 -1.49 30.05 4.75
C PHE A 134 -1.97 30.83 3.53
N LYS A 135 -1.73 30.31 2.34
CA LYS A 135 -2.14 30.94 1.08
C LYS A 135 -3.24 30.14 0.45
N ASP A 136 -4.36 30.76 0.22
CA ASP A 136 -5.41 30.24 -0.63
C ASP A 136 -5.71 31.24 -1.80
N PHE A 137 -6.70 30.89 -2.64
CA PHE A 137 -7.06 31.72 -3.80
C PHE A 137 -7.65 33.12 -3.43
N ALA A 138 -8.05 33.33 -2.19
CA ALA A 138 -8.80 34.51 -1.78
C ALA A 138 -8.17 35.30 -0.63
N THR A 139 -7.51 34.67 0.31
CA THR A 139 -7.04 35.30 1.56
C THR A 139 -5.73 34.71 2.03
N ASP A 140 -4.78 35.60 2.35
CA ASP A 140 -3.60 35.24 3.10
C ASP A 140 -3.92 35.30 4.60
N ALA A 141 -3.68 34.22 5.33
CA ALA A 141 -3.77 34.18 6.78
C ALA A 141 -2.38 33.97 7.41
N THR A 142 -2.20 34.45 8.62
CA THR A 142 -0.96 34.26 9.37
C THR A 142 -1.23 33.68 10.75
N THR A 143 -0.29 32.93 11.29
CA THR A 143 -0.34 32.39 12.66
C THR A 143 1.02 32.44 13.33
N THR A 144 1.02 32.50 14.65
CA THR A 144 2.18 32.14 15.48
C THR A 144 1.84 30.85 16.20
N ALA A 145 2.49 29.76 15.81
CA ALA A 145 2.29 28.44 16.41
C ALA A 145 3.35 28.23 17.50
N VAL A 146 2.91 27.98 18.71
CA VAL A 146 3.77 27.65 19.85
C VAL A 146 3.84 26.13 20.02
N ARG A 147 4.94 25.65 20.57
CA ARG A 147 5.10 24.24 20.88
C ARG A 147 4.12 23.83 21.99
N ILE A 148 3.33 22.81 21.72
CA ILE A 148 2.44 22.19 22.71
C ILE A 148 2.96 20.83 23.12
N ALA A 149 2.50 20.31 24.26
CA ALA A 149 2.93 18.99 24.73
C ALA A 149 2.52 17.91 23.75
N ASP A 150 3.46 17.06 23.39
CA ASP A 150 3.21 15.93 22.53
C ASP A 150 2.38 14.90 23.29
N LEU A 151 1.09 14.78 22.92
CA LEU A 151 0.16 13.79 23.45
C LEU A 151 0.21 12.46 22.67
N ARG A 152 1.08 12.40 21.69
CA ARG A 152 1.18 11.27 20.74
C ARG A 152 2.25 10.28 21.16
N ARG A 153 2.08 9.03 20.73
CA ARG A 153 3.14 8.04 20.88
C ARG A 153 4.37 8.52 20.11
N VAL A 154 5.53 8.44 20.76
CA VAL A 154 6.81 8.61 20.10
C VAL A 154 7.02 7.39 19.23
N ALA A 155 7.19 7.58 17.92
CA ALA A 155 7.54 6.50 17.02
C ALA A 155 8.93 5.94 17.34
N CYS A 156 9.15 4.71 16.95
CA CYS A 156 10.47 4.11 17.09
C CYS A 156 11.52 4.90 16.31
N PRO A 157 12.66 5.25 16.92
CA PRO A 157 13.74 5.93 16.24
C PRO A 157 14.19 5.11 15.02
N ARG A 158 14.63 5.80 13.97
CA ARG A 158 15.24 5.13 12.83
C ARG A 158 16.59 4.55 13.22
N LEU A 159 16.83 3.32 12.78
CA LEU A 159 18.18 2.75 12.91
C LEU A 159 19.13 3.45 11.93
N PRO A 160 20.40 3.66 12.35
CA PRO A 160 21.41 4.13 11.42
C PRO A 160 21.61 3.14 10.28
N PRO A 161 22.00 3.61 9.08
CA PRO A 161 22.30 2.75 7.95
C PRO A 161 23.31 1.67 8.33
N VAL A 162 23.06 0.43 7.93
CA VAL A 162 23.98 -0.69 8.16
C VAL A 162 24.95 -0.82 6.99
N ALA A 163 26.23 -1.01 7.30
CA ALA A 163 27.27 -1.12 6.28
C ALA A 163 27.17 -2.41 5.48
N SER A 164 27.33 -2.31 4.17
CA SER A 164 27.50 -3.45 3.28
C SER A 164 28.80 -4.22 3.55
N PRO A 165 28.93 -5.49 3.13
CA PRO A 165 30.17 -6.24 3.26
C PRO A 165 31.35 -5.53 2.59
N SER A 166 32.47 -5.40 3.30
CA SER A 166 33.66 -4.68 2.85
C SER A 166 34.78 -5.61 2.40
N GLY A 167 34.51 -6.57 1.55
CA GLY A 167 35.56 -7.46 1.08
C GLY A 167 35.07 -8.78 0.48
N ALA A 168 36.01 -9.64 0.13
CA ALA A 168 35.73 -10.93 -0.47
C ALA A 168 35.45 -12.03 0.57
N SER A 169 35.53 -11.73 1.87
CA SER A 169 35.31 -12.69 2.95
C SER A 169 34.13 -12.25 3.81
N ARG A 170 33.31 -13.20 4.20
CA ARG A 170 32.16 -13.00 5.08
C ARG A 170 32.63 -12.76 6.51
N ASP A 171 32.32 -11.61 7.08
CA ASP A 171 32.66 -11.20 8.46
C ASP A 171 31.43 -11.17 9.39
N ARG A 172 30.21 -11.28 8.84
CA ARG A 172 28.95 -11.39 9.57
C ARG A 172 28.17 -12.61 9.10
N ILE A 173 27.30 -13.13 9.96
CA ILE A 173 26.54 -14.38 9.69
C ILE A 173 27.49 -15.51 9.31
N VAL A 174 28.58 -15.64 10.05
CA VAL A 174 29.60 -16.68 9.81
C VAL A 174 29.15 -18.03 10.35
N ALA A 175 29.75 -19.11 9.81
CA ALA A 175 29.41 -20.46 10.23
C ALA A 175 29.57 -20.71 11.74
N ALA A 176 30.55 -20.07 12.38
CA ALA A 176 30.76 -20.19 13.82
C ALA A 176 29.56 -19.67 14.63
N GLU A 177 28.95 -18.56 14.22
CA GLU A 177 27.76 -17.98 14.86
C GLU A 177 26.55 -18.89 14.63
N MET A 178 26.35 -19.34 13.39
CA MET A 178 25.16 -20.11 12.99
C MET A 178 25.15 -21.53 13.57
N LEU A 179 26.33 -22.10 13.83
CA LEU A 179 26.46 -23.45 14.42
C LEU A 179 26.48 -23.42 15.96
N SER A 180 26.51 -22.23 16.57
CA SER A 180 26.54 -22.09 18.02
C SER A 180 25.12 -21.88 18.57
N PRO A 181 24.62 -22.75 19.47
CA PRO A 181 23.29 -22.62 20.04
C PRO A 181 23.14 -21.43 21.01
N SER A 182 24.26 -20.85 21.48
CA SER A 182 24.29 -19.77 22.46
C SER A 182 24.47 -18.39 21.86
N THR A 183 24.80 -18.28 20.58
CA THR A 183 25.06 -16.97 19.93
C THR A 183 23.77 -16.22 19.67
N ARG A 184 23.62 -15.03 20.26
CA ARG A 184 22.60 -14.06 19.89
C ARG A 184 23.18 -13.11 18.84
N PRO A 185 22.50 -12.88 17.71
CA PRO A 185 22.96 -11.89 16.73
C PRO A 185 23.05 -10.50 17.34
N GLY A 186 24.14 -9.78 17.09
CA GLY A 186 24.40 -8.46 17.68
C GLY A 186 23.56 -7.31 17.08
N GLY A 187 22.76 -7.55 16.04
CA GLY A 187 21.95 -6.51 15.39
C GLY A 187 21.53 -6.88 13.98
N LEU A 188 20.89 -5.92 13.31
CA LEU A 188 20.67 -5.95 11.87
C LEU A 188 22.00 -5.93 11.12
N VAL A 189 22.02 -6.55 9.97
CA VAL A 189 23.13 -6.48 9.02
C VAL A 189 22.62 -6.07 7.65
N HIS A 190 23.50 -5.56 6.81
CA HIS A 190 23.13 -5.23 5.43
C HIS A 190 22.58 -6.46 4.71
N ASN A 191 21.59 -6.28 3.85
CA ASN A 191 20.91 -7.37 3.15
C ASN A 191 21.85 -8.23 2.32
N ASP A 192 22.96 -7.70 1.83
CA ASP A 192 23.99 -8.44 1.08
C ASP A 192 24.61 -9.59 1.88
N TYR A 193 24.55 -9.55 3.22
CA TYR A 193 25.02 -10.67 4.05
C TYR A 193 24.15 -11.94 3.90
N PHE A 194 22.98 -11.83 3.32
CA PHE A 194 22.12 -12.96 2.98
C PHE A 194 22.39 -13.50 1.56
N MET A 195 23.34 -12.94 0.84
CA MET A 195 23.70 -13.32 -0.53
C MET A 195 25.11 -13.92 -0.58
N PRO A 196 25.51 -14.53 -1.70
CA PRO A 196 26.89 -14.98 -1.94
C PRO A 196 27.89 -13.84 -1.74
N ILE A 197 28.95 -14.09 -0.97
CA ILE A 197 30.04 -13.13 -0.74
C ILE A 197 31.37 -13.77 -1.18
N GLY A 198 32.14 -13.04 -1.97
CA GLY A 198 33.43 -13.51 -2.46
C GLY A 198 33.32 -14.69 -3.43
N THR A 199 34.24 -15.64 -3.33
CA THR A 199 34.26 -16.82 -4.19
C THR A 199 33.24 -17.83 -3.72
N THR A 200 32.28 -18.18 -4.58
CA THR A 200 31.24 -19.19 -4.30
C THR A 200 31.22 -20.27 -5.36
N THR A 201 30.70 -21.44 -5.01
CA THR A 201 30.48 -22.57 -5.90
C THR A 201 29.03 -23.02 -5.80
N PRO A 202 28.51 -23.80 -6.77
CA PRO A 202 27.23 -24.45 -6.61
C PRO A 202 27.15 -25.22 -5.29
N ALA A 203 25.95 -25.34 -4.73
CA ALA A 203 25.74 -26.07 -3.47
C ALA A 203 26.25 -27.51 -3.59
N ARG A 204 27.02 -27.94 -2.59
CA ARG A 204 27.56 -29.32 -2.53
C ARG A 204 26.51 -30.34 -2.09
N HIS A 205 25.54 -29.87 -1.32
CA HIS A 205 24.50 -30.69 -0.71
C HIS A 205 23.13 -30.28 -1.26
N ALA A 206 22.14 -31.16 -1.09
CA ALA A 206 20.80 -30.97 -1.51
C ALA A 206 19.83 -31.13 -0.32
N LEU A 207 18.78 -30.31 -0.26
CA LEU A 207 17.71 -30.46 0.70
C LEU A 207 16.50 -31.13 0.05
N ARG A 208 15.87 -32.02 0.80
CA ARG A 208 14.59 -32.64 0.47
C ARG A 208 14.00 -33.20 1.75
N GLY A 209 13.02 -32.47 2.36
CA GLY A 209 12.45 -32.86 3.63
C GLY A 209 11.83 -31.70 4.36
N THR A 210 11.68 -31.86 5.67
CA THR A 210 11.00 -30.90 6.55
C THR A 210 11.99 -30.20 7.46
N LEU A 211 11.95 -28.90 7.49
CA LEU A 211 12.61 -28.03 8.47
C LEU A 211 11.63 -27.71 9.59
N THR A 212 12.07 -27.83 10.85
CA THR A 212 11.30 -27.42 12.02
C THR A 212 12.07 -26.36 12.77
N ILE A 213 11.43 -25.20 12.97
CA ILE A 213 11.96 -24.07 13.73
C ILE A 213 11.50 -24.19 15.17
N HIS A 214 12.47 -24.18 16.08
CA HIS A 214 12.24 -24.21 17.51
C HIS A 214 12.47 -22.81 18.08
N ASP A 215 11.98 -22.52 19.21
CA ASP A 215 12.22 -21.42 20.14
C ASP A 215 13.12 -20.27 19.62
N ALA A 216 12.61 -19.50 18.67
CA ALA A 216 13.33 -18.41 18.05
C ALA A 216 13.57 -17.29 19.07
N LYS A 217 14.81 -16.82 19.17
CA LYS A 217 15.18 -15.65 19.99
C LYS A 217 15.22 -14.43 19.10
N ILE A 218 14.12 -13.69 19.11
CA ILE A 218 13.96 -12.45 18.36
C ILE A 218 14.37 -11.27 19.25
N SER A 219 15.08 -10.33 18.66
CA SER A 219 15.42 -9.03 19.25
C SER A 219 14.83 -7.95 18.36
N HIS A 220 14.18 -6.98 18.95
CA HIS A 220 13.64 -5.81 18.27
C HIS A 220 14.63 -4.65 18.37
N ALA A 221 14.62 -3.77 17.39
CA ALA A 221 15.49 -2.60 17.37
C ALA A 221 15.23 -1.68 18.57
N HIS A 222 13.97 -1.60 18.97
CA HIS A 222 13.53 -0.77 20.08
C HIS A 222 12.49 -1.50 20.92
N ASP A 223 12.79 -1.68 22.19
CA ASP A 223 11.84 -2.24 23.16
C ASP A 223 10.59 -1.35 23.23
N GLY A 224 9.43 -1.95 23.10
CA GLY A 224 8.14 -1.26 23.12
C GLY A 224 7.64 -0.73 21.77
N CYS A 225 8.40 -0.92 20.71
CA CYS A 225 8.03 -0.56 19.33
C CYS A 225 7.49 -1.74 18.53
N ALA A 226 7.38 -2.90 19.11
CA ALA A 226 6.91 -4.10 18.44
C ALA A 226 5.45 -3.95 18.00
N GLY A 227 5.24 -3.96 16.69
CA GLY A 227 3.91 -3.87 16.12
C GLY A 227 3.20 -5.21 15.93
N LEU A 228 3.94 -6.31 15.89
CA LEU A 228 3.38 -7.62 15.59
C LEU A 228 4.20 -8.73 16.27
N ASP A 229 3.54 -9.58 17.01
CA ASP A 229 4.17 -10.77 17.59
C ASP A 229 4.57 -11.75 16.46
N VAL A 230 5.87 -11.89 16.26
CA VAL A 230 6.39 -12.86 15.31
C VAL A 230 6.33 -14.24 15.93
N PRO A 231 5.74 -15.24 15.24
CA PRO A 231 5.69 -16.59 15.78
C PRO A 231 7.10 -17.14 15.99
N ALA A 232 7.43 -17.45 17.23
CA ALA A 232 8.79 -17.82 17.62
C ALA A 232 9.07 -19.32 17.63
N ALA A 233 8.05 -20.19 17.61
CA ALA A 233 8.25 -21.61 17.74
C ALA A 233 7.24 -22.48 17.00
N GLY A 234 7.58 -23.73 16.73
CA GLY A 234 6.66 -24.74 16.20
C GLY A 234 6.36 -24.62 14.69
N LEU A 235 7.10 -23.80 13.97
CA LEU A 235 6.93 -23.68 12.52
C LEU A 235 7.62 -24.80 11.79
N THR A 236 6.91 -25.45 10.88
CA THR A 236 7.45 -26.48 9.99
C THR A 236 7.32 -26.04 8.54
N ALA A 237 8.35 -26.32 7.75
CA ALA A 237 8.36 -26.05 6.32
C ALA A 237 8.96 -27.22 5.55
N ALA A 238 8.20 -27.83 4.66
CA ALA A 238 8.75 -28.75 3.68
C ALA A 238 9.48 -27.96 2.60
N VAL A 239 10.73 -28.36 2.29
CA VAL A 239 11.58 -27.66 1.33
C VAL A 239 12.35 -28.67 0.46
N PHE A 240 12.66 -28.27 -0.77
CA PHE A 240 13.57 -29.01 -1.64
C PHE A 240 14.47 -28.07 -2.42
N THR A 241 15.61 -28.57 -2.85
CA THR A 241 16.49 -27.86 -3.78
C THR A 241 16.15 -28.19 -5.23
N ARG A 242 16.18 -27.16 -6.08
CA ARG A 242 16.02 -27.26 -7.53
C ARG A 242 17.07 -26.39 -8.23
N GLY A 243 18.15 -27.05 -8.74
CA GLY A 243 19.31 -26.30 -9.21
C GLY A 243 19.91 -25.42 -8.10
N GLU A 244 20.08 -24.15 -8.36
CA GLU A 244 20.57 -23.15 -7.37
C GLU A 244 19.50 -22.60 -6.44
N HIS A 245 18.29 -23.16 -6.44
CA HIS A 245 17.16 -22.63 -5.68
C HIS A 245 16.77 -23.53 -4.50
N LEU A 246 16.43 -22.88 -3.38
CA LEU A 246 15.64 -23.47 -2.30
C LEU A 246 14.15 -23.19 -2.58
N VAL A 247 13.34 -24.22 -2.62
CA VAL A 247 11.90 -24.09 -2.94
C VAL A 247 11.07 -24.57 -1.76
N PRO A 248 10.30 -23.68 -1.09
CA PRO A 248 9.31 -24.08 -0.11
C PRO A 248 8.13 -24.76 -0.79
N ALA A 249 7.62 -25.86 -0.20
CA ALA A 249 6.45 -26.57 -0.71
C ALA A 249 5.15 -25.78 -0.51
N VAL A 250 5.05 -25.01 0.57
CA VAL A 250 3.91 -24.14 0.89
C VAL A 250 4.35 -22.68 0.74
N ARG A 251 3.65 -21.95 -0.11
CA ARG A 251 3.92 -20.53 -0.42
C ARG A 251 2.67 -19.66 -0.28
N THR A 252 1.64 -20.18 0.36
CA THR A 252 0.47 -19.44 0.86
C THR A 252 0.74 -18.93 2.26
N ILE A 253 -0.22 -18.23 2.87
CA ILE A 253 -0.11 -17.77 4.25
C ILE A 253 -0.11 -18.98 5.20
N ILE A 254 1.01 -19.19 5.89
CA ILE A 254 1.15 -20.18 6.96
C ILE A 254 0.73 -19.49 8.25
N ARG A 255 -0.26 -20.04 8.95
CA ARG A 255 -0.82 -19.49 10.18
C ARG A 255 -0.34 -20.28 11.38
N PRO A 256 0.56 -19.74 12.21
CA PRO A 256 0.90 -20.37 13.47
C PRO A 256 -0.30 -20.33 14.44
N PRO A 257 -0.53 -21.38 15.24
CA PRO A 257 -1.64 -21.42 16.20
C PRO A 257 -1.61 -20.23 17.16
N GLY A 258 -2.74 -19.54 17.29
CA GLY A 258 -2.90 -18.41 18.21
C GLY A 258 -2.28 -17.08 17.78
N SER A 259 -1.57 -17.03 16.66
CA SER A 259 -0.97 -15.81 16.12
C SER A 259 -1.91 -15.07 15.19
N ARG A 260 -1.83 -13.72 15.17
CA ARG A 260 -2.41 -12.86 14.13
C ARG A 260 -1.43 -12.66 12.97
N ALA A 261 -0.17 -13.05 13.15
CA ALA A 261 0.85 -12.98 12.12
C ALA A 261 0.85 -14.27 11.30
N GLY A 262 0.66 -14.15 10.00
CA GLY A 262 0.90 -15.19 9.03
C GLY A 262 2.30 -15.10 8.44
N LEU A 263 2.81 -16.19 7.90
CA LEU A 263 4.10 -16.24 7.20
C LEU A 263 3.91 -16.68 5.77
N ILE A 264 4.59 -16.01 4.85
CA ILE A 264 4.71 -16.41 3.45
C ILE A 264 6.19 -16.69 3.17
N LEU A 265 6.49 -17.89 2.71
CA LEU A 265 7.83 -18.27 2.28
C LEU A 265 7.93 -18.16 0.77
N SER A 266 9.03 -17.62 0.26
CA SER A 266 9.30 -17.53 -1.18
C SER A 266 10.56 -18.30 -1.56
N PRO A 267 10.74 -18.68 -2.84
CA PRO A 267 11.94 -19.36 -3.29
C PRO A 267 13.19 -18.52 -3.05
N GLY A 268 14.25 -19.19 -2.60
CA GLY A 268 15.54 -18.59 -2.31
C GLY A 268 16.66 -19.17 -3.14
N ARG A 269 17.91 -19.03 -2.67
CA ARG A 269 19.12 -19.53 -3.31
C ARG A 269 19.90 -20.49 -2.43
N VAL A 270 20.65 -21.38 -3.06
CA VAL A 270 21.61 -22.27 -2.40
C VAL A 270 22.97 -22.20 -3.09
N TRP A 271 24.05 -22.20 -2.30
CA TRP A 271 25.43 -22.16 -2.77
C TRP A 271 26.38 -22.71 -1.72
N SER A 272 27.69 -22.75 -2.00
CA SER A 272 28.72 -23.08 -1.02
C SER A 272 29.79 -21.98 -0.98
N GLU A 273 30.26 -21.66 0.23
CA GLU A 273 31.37 -20.74 0.50
C GLU A 273 32.48 -21.47 1.26
N PRO A 274 33.77 -21.10 1.07
CA PRO A 274 34.90 -21.76 1.78
C PRO A 274 34.76 -21.70 3.31
N GLY A 275 34.20 -20.62 3.86
CA GLY A 275 34.01 -20.40 5.29
C GLY A 275 32.91 -21.23 5.95
N ASP A 276 32.09 -21.96 5.20
CA ASP A 276 30.94 -22.70 5.68
C ASP A 276 31.22 -24.12 6.18
N ARG A 277 32.50 -24.43 6.49
CA ARG A 277 32.94 -25.69 7.09
C ARG A 277 32.49 -26.95 6.33
N GLY A 278 32.47 -26.87 5.01
CA GLY A 278 32.05 -27.97 4.13
C GLY A 278 30.53 -28.08 3.91
N MET A 279 29.73 -27.34 4.62
CA MET A 279 28.27 -27.23 4.41
C MET A 279 27.94 -26.34 3.20
N SER A 280 26.72 -26.45 2.72
CA SER A 280 26.13 -25.49 1.79
C SER A 280 25.31 -24.45 2.57
N ARG A 281 25.09 -23.30 1.96
CA ARG A 281 24.27 -22.21 2.51
C ARG A 281 22.98 -22.08 1.74
N ALA A 282 21.90 -21.85 2.45
CA ALA A 282 20.61 -21.46 1.89
C ALA A 282 20.25 -20.06 2.38
N SER A 283 19.68 -19.25 1.50
CA SER A 283 19.04 -17.98 1.84
C SER A 283 17.72 -17.87 1.11
N PHE A 284 16.71 -17.30 1.77
CA PHE A 284 15.38 -17.12 1.18
C PHE A 284 14.65 -15.91 1.77
N PRO A 285 13.81 -15.27 0.96
CA PRO A 285 12.93 -14.22 1.43
C PRO A 285 11.68 -14.81 2.08
N TYR A 286 11.21 -14.14 3.12
CA TYR A 286 9.93 -14.44 3.76
C TYR A 286 9.19 -13.14 4.09
N VAL A 287 7.90 -13.25 4.33
CA VAL A 287 7.07 -12.11 4.70
C VAL A 287 6.26 -12.46 5.93
N VAL A 288 6.24 -11.54 6.90
CA VAL A 288 5.31 -11.57 8.02
C VAL A 288 4.11 -10.72 7.64
N VAL A 289 2.93 -11.31 7.60
CA VAL A 289 1.67 -10.65 7.24
C VAL A 289 0.81 -10.46 8.48
N ASP A 290 0.36 -9.23 8.71
CA ASP A 290 -0.71 -8.96 9.66
C ASP A 290 -2.07 -9.26 9.00
N GLU A 291 -2.70 -10.34 9.42
CA GLU A 291 -3.96 -10.80 8.85
C GLU A 291 -5.18 -9.96 9.28
N THR A 292 -5.00 -8.96 10.14
CA THR A 292 -6.05 -8.00 10.49
C THR A 292 -6.05 -6.80 9.53
N SER A 293 -4.86 -6.27 9.22
CA SER A 293 -4.71 -5.00 8.50
C SER A 293 -4.21 -5.13 7.07
N ASN A 294 -3.66 -6.27 6.65
CA ASN A 294 -2.91 -6.48 5.41
C ASN A 294 -1.48 -5.88 5.42
N GLY A 295 -0.99 -5.43 6.57
CA GLY A 295 0.42 -5.02 6.69
C GLY A 295 1.35 -6.19 6.37
N ALA A 296 2.44 -5.93 5.65
CA ALA A 296 3.43 -6.93 5.29
C ALA A 296 4.84 -6.46 5.66
N ARG A 297 5.65 -7.35 6.20
CA ARG A 297 7.04 -7.09 6.58
C ARG A 297 7.95 -8.06 5.88
N ASN A 298 8.74 -7.57 4.95
CA ASN A 298 9.69 -8.39 4.20
C ASN A 298 10.93 -8.67 5.02
N GLY A 299 11.28 -9.94 5.09
CA GLY A 299 12.44 -10.44 5.81
C GLY A 299 13.33 -11.33 4.96
N LEU A 300 14.52 -11.54 5.48
CA LEU A 300 15.52 -12.45 4.92
C LEU A 300 15.90 -13.51 5.95
N ALA A 301 16.05 -14.73 5.48
CA ALA A 301 16.50 -15.85 6.29
C ALA A 301 17.66 -16.57 5.64
N THR A 302 18.59 -17.10 6.46
CA THR A 302 19.71 -17.92 5.97
C THR A 302 20.10 -18.98 6.99
N PHE A 303 20.55 -20.13 6.48
CA PHE A 303 21.06 -21.24 7.28
C PHE A 303 22.10 -22.06 6.50
N LEU A 304 22.89 -22.85 7.23
CA LEU A 304 23.82 -23.84 6.65
C LEU A 304 23.19 -25.23 6.67
N PHE A 305 23.51 -26.04 5.70
CA PHE A 305 22.99 -27.41 5.61
C PHE A 305 23.99 -28.38 4.98
N ASP A 306 23.89 -29.63 5.38
CA ASP A 306 24.39 -30.79 4.65
C ASP A 306 23.23 -31.77 4.40
N ASP A 307 23.52 -32.99 3.97
CA ASP A 307 22.48 -33.95 3.57
C ASP A 307 21.66 -34.46 4.78
N THR A 308 22.09 -34.20 6.02
CA THR A 308 21.50 -34.77 7.24
C THR A 308 21.16 -33.75 8.31
N ARG A 309 21.76 -32.58 8.30
CA ARG A 309 21.62 -31.61 9.37
C ARG A 309 21.60 -30.16 8.86
N VAL A 310 21.14 -29.27 9.69
CA VAL A 310 21.10 -27.82 9.45
C VAL A 310 21.69 -27.05 10.63
N SER A 311 22.14 -25.84 10.39
CA SER A 311 22.50 -24.89 11.44
C SER A 311 21.25 -24.23 12.03
N ASN A 312 21.44 -23.31 12.99
CA ASN A 312 20.39 -22.38 13.35
C ASN A 312 19.98 -21.51 12.14
N LEU A 313 18.71 -21.07 12.15
CA LEU A 313 18.17 -20.11 11.18
C LEU A 313 18.48 -18.70 11.65
N ARG A 314 19.18 -17.91 10.87
CA ARG A 314 19.35 -16.48 11.05
C ARG A 314 18.26 -15.74 10.27
N VAL A 315 17.53 -14.85 10.95
CA VAL A 315 16.44 -14.05 10.35
C VAL A 315 16.62 -12.57 10.61
N GLN A 316 16.11 -11.73 9.73
CA GLN A 316 15.87 -10.32 10.00
C GLN A 316 14.71 -9.78 9.16
N VAL A 317 14.08 -8.71 9.67
CA VAL A 317 13.09 -7.88 8.97
C VAL A 317 13.50 -6.43 9.15
N SER A 318 13.41 -5.65 8.09
CA SER A 318 13.76 -4.23 8.10
C SER A 318 12.87 -3.42 7.14
N GLN A 319 11.65 -3.90 6.91
CA GLN A 319 10.67 -3.26 6.03
C GLN A 319 9.25 -3.68 6.41
N GLU A 320 8.36 -2.74 6.44
CA GLU A 320 6.90 -2.91 6.62
C GLU A 320 6.15 -2.16 5.52
N THR A 321 4.82 -2.33 5.50
CA THR A 321 3.93 -1.63 4.57
C THR A 321 2.90 -0.75 5.28
N MET A 322 3.20 -0.33 6.50
CA MET A 322 2.39 0.61 7.29
C MET A 322 3.26 1.61 8.03
N GLU A 323 2.91 2.89 7.94
CA GLU A 323 3.69 3.99 8.52
C GLU A 323 3.78 4.00 10.04
N TRP A 324 2.79 3.42 10.73
CA TRP A 324 2.74 3.40 12.20
C TRP A 324 3.34 2.14 12.83
N SER A 325 3.82 1.21 12.04
CA SER A 325 4.29 -0.09 12.51
C SER A 325 5.69 -0.37 12.00
N ARG A 326 6.64 0.48 12.38
CA ARG A 326 8.06 0.24 12.12
C ARG A 326 8.61 -0.68 13.18
N ASP A 327 8.94 -1.88 12.78
CA ASP A 327 9.50 -2.89 13.67
C ASP A 327 10.66 -3.60 12.97
N ASP A 328 11.86 -3.07 13.16
CA ASP A 328 13.07 -3.76 12.72
C ASP A 328 13.43 -4.82 13.74
N PHE A 329 13.50 -6.07 13.32
CA PHE A 329 13.87 -7.15 14.19
C PHE A 329 14.86 -8.11 13.55
N TRP A 330 15.61 -8.80 14.39
CA TRP A 330 16.51 -9.84 13.97
C TRP A 330 16.53 -10.97 15.02
N GLY A 331 16.92 -12.14 14.58
CA GLY A 331 16.95 -13.28 15.49
C GLY A 331 17.71 -14.47 14.96
N GLN A 332 17.82 -15.45 15.84
CA GLN A 332 18.32 -16.77 15.52
C GLN A 332 17.44 -17.83 16.17
N ALA A 333 17.14 -18.88 15.43
CA ALA A 333 16.30 -19.97 15.90
C ALA A 333 17.04 -21.32 15.73
N PRO A 334 17.08 -22.16 16.76
CA PRO A 334 17.43 -23.56 16.58
C PRO A 334 16.50 -24.20 15.55
N MET A 335 17.07 -25.05 14.70
CA MET A 335 16.31 -25.70 13.65
C MET A 335 16.72 -27.18 13.55
N THR A 336 15.75 -28.04 13.25
CA THR A 336 16.00 -29.45 12.94
C THR A 336 15.58 -29.74 11.50
N TYR A 337 16.21 -30.76 10.92
CA TYR A 337 15.95 -31.23 9.58
C TYR A 337 15.62 -32.71 9.58
N ALA A 338 14.50 -33.06 8.98
CA ALA A 338 14.07 -34.42 8.74
C ALA A 338 14.07 -34.69 7.23
N PRO A 339 15.11 -35.35 6.68
CA PRO A 339 15.12 -35.79 5.30
C PRO A 339 13.93 -36.69 5.00
N GLY A 340 13.28 -36.54 3.86
CA GLY A 340 12.14 -37.36 3.50
C GLY A 340 11.37 -36.91 2.27
N PRO A 341 10.35 -37.66 1.86
CA PRO A 341 9.51 -37.30 0.72
C PRO A 341 8.67 -36.07 1.02
N ILE A 342 8.37 -35.32 -0.02
CA ILE A 342 7.48 -34.14 0.03
C ILE A 342 6.21 -34.50 -0.72
N ALA A 343 5.07 -34.16 -0.14
CA ALA A 343 3.78 -34.34 -0.80
C ALA A 343 3.74 -33.53 -2.11
N ASP A 344 3.22 -34.13 -3.17
CA ASP A 344 3.07 -33.52 -4.49
C ASP A 344 4.37 -32.95 -5.11
N GLU A 345 5.54 -33.43 -4.69
CA GLU A 345 6.84 -32.87 -5.10
C GLU A 345 6.98 -32.75 -6.63
N ALA A 346 6.51 -33.71 -7.38
CA ALA A 346 6.61 -33.71 -8.85
C ALA A 346 5.82 -32.52 -9.45
N ARG A 347 4.62 -32.26 -8.93
CA ARG A 347 3.79 -31.10 -9.31
C ARG A 347 4.49 -29.79 -8.91
N LEU A 348 4.97 -29.68 -7.68
CA LEU A 348 5.65 -28.48 -7.17
C LEU A 348 6.90 -28.14 -8.00
N ARG A 349 7.68 -29.15 -8.41
CA ARG A 349 8.84 -28.95 -9.29
C ARG A 349 8.42 -28.44 -10.67
N THR A 350 7.37 -29.00 -11.25
CA THR A 350 6.84 -28.59 -12.55
C THR A 350 6.30 -27.15 -12.48
N GLU A 351 5.56 -26.80 -11.44
CA GLU A 351 5.04 -25.45 -11.20
C GLU A 351 6.19 -24.44 -11.02
N PHE A 352 7.20 -24.78 -10.23
CA PHE A 352 8.36 -23.90 -10.05
C PHE A 352 9.12 -23.67 -11.36
N ASP A 353 9.36 -24.72 -12.15
CA ASP A 353 10.00 -24.58 -13.46
C ASP A 353 9.16 -23.73 -14.43
N ALA A 354 7.82 -23.85 -14.37
CA ALA A 354 6.91 -23.02 -15.16
C ALA A 354 6.93 -21.56 -14.71
N GLU A 355 6.87 -21.29 -13.40
CA GLU A 355 6.98 -19.96 -12.82
C GLU A 355 8.26 -19.26 -13.28
N ARG A 356 9.41 -19.96 -13.20
CA ARG A 356 10.70 -19.42 -13.65
C ARG A 356 10.71 -19.06 -15.16
N ARG A 357 10.07 -19.85 -15.99
CA ARG A 357 9.96 -19.55 -17.44
C ARG A 357 9.03 -18.38 -17.74
N LEU A 358 8.03 -18.17 -16.90
CA LEU A 358 7.00 -17.14 -17.06
C LEU A 358 7.29 -15.86 -16.26
N GLU A 359 8.46 -15.73 -15.65
CA GLU A 359 8.88 -14.50 -15.01
C GLU A 359 8.93 -13.34 -16.00
N THR A 360 8.36 -12.20 -15.61
CA THR A 360 8.48 -10.97 -16.40
C THR A 360 9.95 -10.57 -16.52
N PRO A 361 10.48 -10.33 -17.73
CA PRO A 361 11.82 -9.78 -17.87
C PRO A 361 12.00 -8.51 -17.04
N MET A 362 13.02 -8.47 -16.20
CA MET A 362 13.26 -7.35 -15.29
C MET A 362 14.58 -6.64 -15.65
N LYS A 363 14.52 -5.30 -15.71
CA LYS A 363 15.65 -4.44 -16.04
C LYS A 363 15.78 -3.31 -15.02
N PRO A 364 16.98 -2.77 -14.79
CA PRO A 364 17.15 -1.60 -13.95
C PRO A 364 16.55 -0.35 -14.62
N TRP A 365 16.18 0.66 -13.84
CA TRP A 365 15.65 1.93 -14.30
C TRP A 365 16.53 2.63 -15.35
N SER A 366 17.84 2.52 -15.19
CA SER A 366 18.82 3.06 -16.15
C SER A 366 18.76 2.44 -17.55
N ALA A 367 18.09 1.31 -17.71
CA ALA A 367 17.88 0.66 -19.00
C ALA A 367 16.57 1.07 -19.70
N LEU A 368 15.84 2.05 -19.15
CA LEU A 368 14.66 2.62 -19.82
C LEU A 368 15.03 3.15 -21.21
N PRO A 369 14.11 3.06 -22.18
CA PRO A 369 14.31 3.71 -23.49
C PRO A 369 14.60 5.21 -23.31
N ALA A 370 15.55 5.74 -24.10
CA ALA A 370 15.92 7.14 -24.02
C ALA A 370 14.70 8.05 -24.21
N SER A 371 14.44 8.90 -23.23
CA SER A 371 13.40 9.93 -23.28
C SER A 371 13.99 11.27 -23.70
N LYS A 372 13.21 12.08 -24.41
CA LYS A 372 13.59 13.46 -24.74
C LYS A 372 13.69 14.36 -23.49
N THR A 373 13.12 13.93 -22.38
CA THR A 373 13.07 14.69 -21.13
C THR A 373 13.30 13.76 -19.94
N THR A 374 14.47 13.83 -19.31
CA THR A 374 14.78 13.04 -18.09
C THR A 374 14.10 13.61 -16.84
N ARG A 375 13.77 14.91 -16.82
CA ARG A 375 13.17 15.60 -15.68
C ARG A 375 12.04 14.82 -15.00
N TRP A 376 11.10 14.26 -15.80
CA TRP A 376 9.96 13.55 -15.24
C TRP A 376 10.30 12.13 -14.78
N LEU A 377 11.34 11.52 -15.36
CA LEU A 377 11.87 10.25 -14.90
C LEU A 377 12.56 10.40 -13.53
N ASP A 378 13.30 11.51 -13.36
CA ASP A 378 13.94 11.83 -12.08
C ASP A 378 12.88 12.16 -11.01
N ALA A 379 11.82 12.87 -11.41
CA ALA A 379 10.70 13.23 -10.53
C ALA A 379 9.60 12.14 -10.39
N PHE A 380 9.84 10.90 -10.81
CA PHE A 380 8.84 9.82 -10.83
C PHE A 380 8.14 9.61 -9.47
N ASP A 381 8.87 9.79 -8.39
CA ASP A 381 8.36 9.59 -7.02
C ASP A 381 7.57 10.78 -6.49
N GLY A 382 7.63 11.93 -7.19
CA GLY A 382 6.92 13.14 -6.79
C GLY A 382 7.38 13.65 -5.44
N ASP A 383 6.40 13.87 -4.58
CA ASP A 383 6.56 14.30 -3.20
C ASP A 383 6.59 13.15 -2.18
N ALA A 384 6.61 11.90 -2.66
CA ALA A 384 6.75 10.75 -1.78
C ALA A 384 8.11 10.78 -1.08
N VAL A 385 8.11 10.44 0.21
CA VAL A 385 9.34 10.33 0.99
C VAL A 385 10.14 9.13 0.48
N PRO A 386 11.40 9.30 0.02
CA PRO A 386 12.17 8.20 -0.57
C PRO A 386 12.33 6.98 0.33
N ASP A 387 12.51 7.20 1.64
CA ASP A 387 12.70 6.12 2.62
C ASP A 387 11.42 5.29 2.86
N ASP A 388 10.27 5.82 2.48
CA ASP A 388 8.99 5.10 2.56
C ASP A 388 8.71 4.25 1.32
N ILE A 389 9.44 4.48 0.23
CA ILE A 389 9.23 3.73 -1.02
C ILE A 389 9.99 2.42 -0.95
N SER A 390 9.27 1.31 -0.85
CA SER A 390 9.86 -0.02 -0.83
C SER A 390 10.20 -0.51 -2.24
N ALA A 391 9.28 -0.36 -3.18
CA ALA A 391 9.47 -0.74 -4.58
C ALA A 391 8.64 0.13 -5.52
N ASN A 392 9.24 0.52 -6.65
CA ASN A 392 8.55 1.26 -7.69
C ASN A 392 9.16 0.99 -9.07
N GLY A 393 8.41 1.31 -10.11
CA GLY A 393 8.87 1.12 -11.48
C GLY A 393 7.75 1.23 -12.51
N VAL A 394 8.07 0.82 -13.73
CA VAL A 394 7.13 0.78 -14.84
C VAL A 394 7.18 -0.55 -15.58
N VAL A 395 6.05 -0.93 -16.17
CA VAL A 395 5.94 -2.07 -17.07
C VAL A 395 5.70 -1.54 -18.47
N ILE A 396 6.60 -1.88 -19.41
CA ILE A 396 6.56 -1.44 -20.80
C ILE A 396 6.68 -2.68 -21.68
N ASP A 397 5.65 -2.94 -22.49
CA ASP A 397 5.65 -4.04 -23.46
C ASP A 397 6.08 -5.40 -22.83
N GLY A 398 5.58 -5.69 -21.63
CA GLY A 398 5.88 -6.92 -20.91
C GLY A 398 7.26 -6.96 -20.24
N VAL A 399 7.98 -5.84 -20.16
CA VAL A 399 9.26 -5.71 -19.43
C VAL A 399 9.06 -4.81 -18.21
N LEU A 400 9.50 -5.29 -17.06
CA LEU A 400 9.47 -4.57 -15.79
C LEU A 400 10.78 -3.79 -15.59
N TYR A 401 10.69 -2.48 -15.51
CA TYR A 401 11.81 -1.57 -15.20
C TYR A 401 11.68 -1.10 -13.76
N VAL A 402 12.63 -1.48 -12.91
CA VAL A 402 12.60 -1.19 -11.46
C VAL A 402 13.48 0.00 -11.16
N LYS A 403 12.92 1.03 -10.50
CA LYS A 403 13.64 2.20 -10.04
C LYS A 403 14.21 1.98 -8.63
N THR A 404 13.37 1.52 -7.73
CA THR A 404 13.71 1.27 -6.33
C THR A 404 13.22 -0.11 -5.92
N CYS A 405 14.02 -0.81 -5.13
CA CYS A 405 13.65 -2.03 -4.43
C CYS A 405 14.61 -2.17 -3.24
N HIS A 406 14.20 -1.64 -2.08
CA HIS A 406 15.09 -1.60 -0.90
C HIS A 406 14.31 -1.74 0.40
N THR A 407 15.05 -1.96 1.47
CA THR A 407 14.61 -1.89 2.86
C THR A 407 15.56 -0.98 3.64
N ARG A 408 15.30 -0.72 4.89
CA ARG A 408 16.24 0.03 5.77
C ARG A 408 17.62 -0.65 5.94
N ALA A 409 17.71 -1.94 5.64
CA ALA A 409 18.96 -2.70 5.63
C ALA A 409 19.66 -2.76 4.25
N GLY A 410 19.29 -1.88 3.32
CA GLY A 410 19.89 -1.78 1.99
C GLY A 410 19.02 -2.36 0.86
N PRO A 411 19.55 -2.44 -0.37
CA PRO A 411 18.85 -3.04 -1.49
C PRO A 411 18.33 -4.44 -1.16
N TYR A 412 17.09 -4.76 -1.57
CA TYR A 412 16.49 -6.06 -1.29
C TYR A 412 16.90 -7.07 -2.36
N PRO A 413 17.69 -8.11 -2.02
CA PRO A 413 18.32 -8.97 -3.02
C PRO A 413 17.32 -9.89 -3.75
N TYR A 414 16.13 -10.08 -3.19
CA TYR A 414 15.03 -10.85 -3.77
C TYR A 414 13.91 -9.93 -4.26
N CYS A 415 14.27 -8.87 -4.97
CA CYS A 415 13.33 -7.84 -5.41
C CYS A 415 12.09 -8.40 -6.10
N ARG A 416 12.23 -9.39 -6.98
CA ARG A 416 11.12 -10.06 -7.65
C ARG A 416 10.14 -10.71 -6.68
N GLN A 417 10.63 -11.22 -5.56
CA GLN A 417 9.85 -11.91 -4.53
C GLN A 417 9.42 -10.97 -3.39
N MET A 418 9.79 -9.69 -3.43
CA MET A 418 9.35 -8.70 -2.44
C MET A 418 7.83 -8.56 -2.53
N ARG A 419 7.16 -8.72 -1.40
CA ARG A 419 5.70 -8.69 -1.32
C ARG A 419 5.22 -7.46 -0.57
N HIS A 420 4.13 -6.90 -1.02
CA HIS A 420 3.52 -5.76 -0.36
C HIS A 420 2.08 -6.07 0.03
N GLY A 421 1.70 -5.67 1.23
CA GLY A 421 0.31 -5.52 1.57
C GLY A 421 -0.25 -4.34 0.79
N VAL A 422 -0.91 -4.62 -0.33
CA VAL A 422 -1.33 -3.56 -1.25
C VAL A 422 -2.66 -2.92 -0.88
N PHE A 423 -3.23 -3.30 0.26
CA PHE A 423 -4.48 -2.75 0.77
C PHE A 423 -5.57 -2.68 -0.31
N SER A 424 -6.13 -1.49 -0.53
CA SER A 424 -7.25 -1.31 -1.45
C SER A 424 -6.95 -1.51 -2.95
N VAL A 425 -5.68 -1.66 -3.37
CA VAL A 425 -5.36 -2.17 -4.71
C VAL A 425 -5.96 -3.57 -4.92
N THR A 426 -6.16 -4.32 -3.84
CA THR A 426 -6.89 -5.60 -3.83
C THR A 426 -8.29 -5.51 -4.43
N LYS A 427 -9.00 -4.38 -4.24
CA LYS A 427 -10.34 -4.19 -4.79
C LYS A 427 -10.35 -4.35 -6.31
N THR A 428 -9.30 -3.90 -6.97
CA THR A 428 -9.16 -4.03 -8.42
C THR A 428 -8.54 -5.37 -8.80
N LEU A 429 -7.34 -5.70 -8.28
CA LEU A 429 -6.64 -6.93 -8.66
C LEU A 429 -7.36 -8.19 -8.16
N GLY A 430 -8.15 -8.09 -7.09
CA GLY A 430 -8.96 -9.18 -6.54
C GLY A 430 -10.42 -9.12 -6.97
N ALA A 431 -11.21 -8.14 -6.44
CA ALA A 431 -12.66 -8.12 -6.61
C ALA A 431 -13.09 -7.83 -8.06
N ALA A 432 -12.50 -6.80 -8.71
CA ALA A 432 -12.85 -6.50 -10.10
C ALA A 432 -12.41 -7.63 -11.05
N VAL A 433 -11.21 -8.19 -10.87
CA VAL A 433 -10.75 -9.35 -11.65
C VAL A 433 -11.68 -10.54 -11.46
N ALA A 434 -12.14 -10.83 -10.24
CA ALA A 434 -13.10 -11.90 -9.98
C ALA A 434 -14.43 -11.68 -10.70
N LEU A 435 -15.01 -10.47 -10.62
CA LEU A 435 -16.28 -10.16 -11.28
C LEU A 435 -16.14 -10.16 -12.81
N LEU A 436 -15.05 -9.62 -13.35
CA LEU A 436 -14.76 -9.66 -14.79
C LEU A 436 -14.57 -11.09 -15.30
N ARG A 437 -14.00 -12.00 -14.48
CA ARG A 437 -13.90 -13.42 -14.81
C ARG A 437 -15.26 -14.10 -14.78
N LEU A 438 -16.08 -13.82 -13.77
CA LEU A 438 -17.46 -14.33 -13.72
C LEU A 438 -18.27 -13.87 -14.93
N ALA A 439 -18.12 -12.61 -15.34
CA ALA A 439 -18.78 -12.08 -16.53
C ALA A 439 -18.29 -12.76 -17.82
N GLN A 440 -17.01 -13.04 -17.95
CA GLN A 440 -16.46 -13.80 -19.08
C GLN A 440 -17.02 -15.21 -19.16
N LYS A 441 -17.31 -15.84 -18.01
CA LYS A 441 -17.86 -17.21 -17.94
C LYS A 441 -19.37 -17.27 -18.16
N TYR A 442 -20.12 -16.32 -17.57
CA TYR A 442 -21.57 -16.41 -17.41
C TYR A 442 -22.33 -15.25 -18.05
N GLY A 443 -21.61 -14.36 -18.74
CA GLY A 443 -22.17 -13.17 -19.41
C GLY A 443 -22.12 -11.91 -18.56
N ASP A 444 -22.09 -10.75 -19.22
CA ASP A 444 -21.93 -9.43 -18.58
C ASP A 444 -23.10 -9.06 -17.64
N GLY A 445 -24.27 -9.70 -17.78
CA GLY A 445 -25.41 -9.55 -16.88
C GLY A 445 -25.11 -9.92 -15.41
N VAL A 446 -23.96 -10.57 -15.13
CA VAL A 446 -23.51 -10.80 -13.76
C VAL A 446 -23.32 -9.48 -12.99
N PHE A 447 -22.99 -8.39 -13.67
CA PHE A 447 -22.86 -7.07 -13.05
C PHE A 447 -24.20 -6.51 -12.52
N ASP A 448 -25.32 -6.95 -13.08
CA ASP A 448 -26.68 -6.51 -12.72
C ASP A 448 -27.32 -7.37 -11.61
N LEU A 449 -26.64 -8.45 -11.17
CA LEU A 449 -27.13 -9.30 -10.09
C LEU A 449 -27.16 -8.52 -8.79
N LYS A 450 -28.17 -8.79 -7.95
CA LYS A 450 -28.36 -8.09 -6.68
C LYS A 450 -27.65 -8.82 -5.55
N ILE A 451 -27.07 -8.07 -4.63
CA ILE A 451 -26.44 -8.60 -3.41
C ILE A 451 -27.41 -9.44 -2.59
N GLU A 452 -28.64 -8.95 -2.39
CA GLU A 452 -29.67 -9.58 -1.56
C GLU A 452 -30.14 -10.95 -2.07
N ASP A 453 -29.92 -11.28 -3.34
CA ASP A 453 -30.26 -12.58 -3.93
C ASP A 453 -29.26 -13.69 -3.49
N TYR A 454 -28.08 -13.32 -3.01
CA TYR A 454 -26.98 -14.23 -2.69
C TYR A 454 -26.50 -14.16 -1.24
N VAL A 455 -26.75 -13.05 -0.56
CA VAL A 455 -26.37 -12.83 0.83
C VAL A 455 -27.59 -12.45 1.63
N ARG A 456 -27.81 -13.13 2.77
CA ARG A 456 -28.89 -12.76 3.68
C ARG A 456 -28.58 -11.42 4.33
N VAL A 457 -29.24 -10.36 3.86
CA VAL A 457 -29.13 -9.01 4.43
C VAL A 457 -29.93 -8.95 5.72
N THR A 458 -29.27 -8.63 6.85
CA THR A 458 -29.88 -8.50 8.18
C THR A 458 -30.03 -7.04 8.63
N ALA A 459 -29.69 -6.07 7.76
CA ALA A 459 -29.86 -4.64 8.02
C ALA A 459 -31.34 -4.31 8.27
N THR A 460 -31.61 -3.42 9.23
CA THR A 460 -32.99 -3.00 9.62
C THR A 460 -33.56 -1.92 8.70
N HIS A 461 -32.84 -1.52 7.65
CA HIS A 461 -33.22 -0.54 6.66
C HIS A 461 -33.07 -1.09 5.24
N ASP A 462 -33.59 -0.38 4.25
CA ASP A 462 -33.61 -0.80 2.84
C ASP A 462 -32.40 -0.30 2.01
N GLY A 463 -31.31 0.11 2.63
CA GLY A 463 -30.11 0.62 1.94
C GLY A 463 -29.41 -0.43 1.06
N TRP A 464 -29.64 -1.72 1.29
CA TRP A 464 -29.13 -2.81 0.49
C TRP A 464 -30.10 -3.28 -0.61
N ARG A 465 -31.35 -2.76 -0.60
CA ARG A 465 -32.36 -3.15 -1.57
C ARG A 465 -31.90 -2.81 -2.99
N ASP A 466 -31.99 -3.78 -3.87
CA ASP A 466 -31.63 -3.66 -5.29
C ASP A 466 -30.16 -3.27 -5.56
N VAL A 467 -29.27 -3.27 -4.56
CA VAL A 467 -27.84 -2.99 -4.77
C VAL A 467 -27.25 -4.08 -5.65
N THR A 468 -26.75 -3.69 -6.83
CA THR A 468 -26.14 -4.60 -7.78
C THR A 468 -24.66 -4.85 -7.49
N PHE A 469 -24.11 -5.90 -8.11
CA PHE A 469 -22.66 -6.17 -8.06
C PHE A 469 -21.88 -4.98 -8.64
N ALA A 470 -22.39 -4.34 -9.69
CA ALA A 470 -21.79 -3.12 -10.24
C ALA A 470 -21.82 -1.94 -9.26
N ASP A 471 -22.95 -1.71 -8.57
CA ASP A 471 -23.05 -0.65 -7.56
C ASP A 471 -22.04 -0.89 -6.42
N ALA A 472 -21.97 -2.13 -5.93
CA ALA A 472 -21.06 -2.50 -4.85
C ALA A 472 -19.59 -2.33 -5.27
N LEU A 473 -19.22 -2.77 -6.48
CA LEU A 473 -17.87 -2.61 -7.02
C LEU A 473 -17.54 -1.14 -7.31
N SER A 474 -18.54 -0.31 -7.63
CA SER A 474 -18.40 1.13 -7.85
C SER A 474 -18.51 1.97 -6.57
N MET A 475 -18.58 1.34 -5.38
CA MET A 475 -18.73 2.04 -4.09
C MET A 475 -19.96 2.96 -4.03
N SER A 476 -21.03 2.61 -4.73
CA SER A 476 -22.24 3.41 -4.82
C SER A 476 -23.46 2.79 -4.14
N ALA A 477 -23.24 1.82 -3.27
CA ALA A 477 -24.26 1.35 -2.33
C ALA A 477 -24.56 2.46 -1.29
N PRO A 478 -25.84 2.79 -1.03
CA PRO A 478 -26.19 3.89 -0.12
C PRO A 478 -26.14 3.48 1.35
N VAL A 479 -25.03 2.88 1.76
CA VAL A 479 -24.80 2.41 3.14
C VAL A 479 -23.47 2.92 3.70
N GLY A 480 -23.46 3.35 4.96
CA GLY A 480 -22.24 3.88 5.60
C GLY A 480 -22.52 4.44 6.99
N ASP A 481 -21.54 5.15 7.58
CA ASP A 481 -21.54 5.56 8.98
C ASP A 481 -21.41 7.09 9.21
N LEU A 482 -21.32 7.92 8.19
CA LEU A 482 -21.08 9.37 8.35
C LEU A 482 -22.30 10.26 8.24
N GLY A 483 -23.51 9.70 8.16
CA GLY A 483 -24.70 10.51 7.97
C GLY A 483 -24.86 11.05 6.54
N PRO A 484 -25.85 11.93 6.29
CA PRO A 484 -26.40 12.19 4.97
C PRO A 484 -25.66 13.25 4.13
N ARG A 485 -24.35 13.38 4.25
CA ARG A 485 -23.59 14.38 3.48
C ARG A 485 -23.20 13.87 2.11
N ARG A 486 -23.71 14.51 1.04
CA ARG A 486 -23.33 14.24 -0.36
C ARG A 486 -21.98 14.86 -0.73
N ASP A 487 -21.68 15.98 -0.12
CA ASP A 487 -20.52 16.85 -0.38
C ASP A 487 -19.27 16.44 0.41
N TRP A 488 -19.31 15.27 1.06
CA TRP A 488 -18.16 14.80 1.84
C TRP A 488 -16.98 14.47 0.92
N PRO A 489 -15.79 15.04 1.16
CA PRO A 489 -14.62 14.73 0.36
C PRO A 489 -14.26 13.24 0.47
N GLN A 490 -13.96 12.62 -0.65
CA GLN A 490 -13.43 11.26 -0.69
C GLN A 490 -11.89 11.31 -0.56
N PRO A 491 -11.18 10.24 -0.15
CA PRO A 491 -11.56 8.87 -0.49
C PRO A 491 -12.32 8.05 0.55
N ASP A 492 -12.24 8.28 1.86
CA ASP A 492 -12.76 7.25 2.77
C ASP A 492 -13.47 7.78 4.02
N PRO A 493 -14.61 8.43 3.90
CA PRO A 493 -15.31 8.90 5.06
C PRO A 493 -15.87 7.82 5.99
N ASP A 494 -16.07 6.59 5.50
CA ASP A 494 -16.63 5.48 6.28
C ASP A 494 -15.58 4.55 6.88
N GLU A 495 -14.33 4.66 6.45
CA GLU A 495 -13.17 4.00 7.05
C GLU A 495 -12.58 4.88 8.17
N ASN A 496 -11.67 4.40 8.98
CA ASN A 496 -11.09 5.15 10.12
C ASN A 496 -12.11 5.58 11.20
N LYS A 497 -13.19 4.82 11.37
CA LYS A 497 -14.22 5.01 12.40
C LYS A 497 -14.30 3.80 13.34
N PRO A 498 -14.83 3.94 14.56
CA PRO A 498 -14.92 2.82 15.49
C PRO A 498 -15.59 1.58 14.91
N LYS A 499 -16.68 1.71 14.17
CA LYS A 499 -17.37 0.59 13.51
C LYS A 499 -16.49 -0.13 12.48
N PHE A 500 -15.63 0.62 11.76
CA PHE A 500 -14.72 0.01 10.81
C PHE A 500 -13.66 -0.84 11.52
N TYR A 501 -13.10 -0.36 12.62
CA TYR A 501 -12.16 -1.13 13.41
C TYR A 501 -12.82 -2.37 14.04
N GLU A 502 -14.04 -2.26 14.57
CA GLU A 502 -14.81 -3.40 15.02
C GLU A 502 -15.03 -4.41 13.90
N TRP A 503 -15.33 -3.94 12.68
CA TRP A 503 -15.48 -4.79 11.51
C TRP A 503 -14.16 -5.47 11.12
N LEU A 504 -13.03 -4.78 11.18
CA LEU A 504 -11.70 -5.36 10.94
C LEU A 504 -11.40 -6.52 11.90
N GLU A 505 -11.77 -6.38 13.17
CA GLU A 505 -11.57 -7.39 14.22
C GLU A 505 -12.45 -8.65 14.09
N ALA A 506 -13.45 -8.64 13.23
CA ALA A 506 -14.31 -9.81 13.01
C ALA A 506 -13.51 -10.97 12.39
N ARG A 507 -13.67 -12.17 12.94
CA ARG A 507 -12.85 -13.35 12.58
C ARG A 507 -13.49 -14.27 11.55
N THR A 508 -14.82 -14.35 11.51
CA THR A 508 -15.55 -15.20 10.56
C THR A 508 -16.27 -14.35 9.51
N ALA A 509 -16.57 -14.94 8.36
CA ALA A 509 -17.33 -14.28 7.32
C ALA A 509 -18.70 -13.79 7.82
N GLN A 510 -19.39 -14.62 8.61
CA GLN A 510 -20.69 -14.26 9.18
C GLN A 510 -20.56 -13.05 10.12
N GLN A 511 -19.56 -13.03 11.02
CA GLN A 511 -19.33 -11.87 11.90
C GLN A 511 -19.05 -10.60 11.13
N LYS A 512 -18.28 -10.66 10.03
CA LYS A 512 -18.04 -9.50 9.17
C LYS A 512 -19.31 -9.02 8.49
N LEU A 513 -20.12 -9.90 7.98
CA LEU A 513 -21.41 -9.56 7.35
C LEU A 513 -22.36 -8.94 8.39
N ASP A 514 -22.50 -9.55 9.57
CA ASP A 514 -23.37 -9.06 10.65
C ASP A 514 -22.97 -7.64 11.07
N ARG A 515 -21.68 -7.39 11.27
CA ARG A 515 -21.17 -6.05 11.59
C ARG A 515 -21.35 -5.08 10.42
N GLY A 516 -21.14 -5.53 9.18
CA GLY A 516 -21.36 -4.73 7.97
C GLY A 516 -22.82 -4.29 7.83
N PHE A 517 -23.79 -5.13 8.19
CA PHE A 517 -25.21 -4.79 8.13
C PHE A 517 -25.70 -3.88 9.26
N THR A 518 -24.85 -3.54 10.23
CA THR A 518 -25.15 -2.49 11.24
C THR A 518 -24.88 -1.06 10.73
N TYR A 519 -24.23 -0.89 9.55
CA TYR A 519 -24.02 0.40 8.94
C TYR A 519 -25.37 1.02 8.57
N GLY A 520 -25.49 2.33 8.68
CA GLY A 520 -26.70 3.06 8.39
C GLY A 520 -26.97 3.22 6.89
N ARG A 521 -28.17 3.76 6.57
CA ARG A 521 -28.57 4.12 5.21
C ARG A 521 -28.36 5.59 4.94
N TYR A 522 -27.75 5.90 3.79
CA TYR A 522 -27.73 7.25 3.23
C TYR A 522 -29.05 7.61 2.51
N PRO A 523 -29.41 8.91 2.42
CA PRO A 523 -30.71 9.31 1.88
C PRO A 523 -30.82 9.30 0.35
N TRP A 524 -29.71 9.04 -0.37
CA TRP A 524 -29.69 9.00 -1.83
C TRP A 524 -29.89 7.58 -2.34
N PRO A 525 -30.34 7.42 -3.61
CA PRO A 525 -30.42 6.12 -4.26
C PRO A 525 -29.05 5.47 -4.50
N ARG A 526 -29.05 4.15 -4.68
CA ARG A 526 -27.88 3.42 -5.16
C ARG A 526 -27.43 3.94 -6.53
N GLY A 527 -26.14 3.86 -6.83
CA GLY A 527 -25.58 4.26 -8.12
C GLY A 527 -25.40 5.77 -8.31
N GLU A 528 -25.75 6.62 -7.33
CA GLU A 528 -25.65 8.08 -7.48
C GLU A 528 -24.42 8.71 -6.83
N VAL A 529 -23.99 8.19 -5.69
CA VAL A 529 -22.93 8.81 -4.87
C VAL A 529 -21.90 7.76 -4.48
N VAL A 530 -20.63 8.06 -4.73
CA VAL A 530 -19.53 7.22 -4.25
C VAL A 530 -19.35 7.43 -2.74
N ARG A 531 -19.32 6.31 -2.01
CA ARG A 531 -18.92 6.27 -0.60
C ARG A 531 -17.96 5.10 -0.42
N TYR A 532 -16.69 5.47 -0.29
CA TYR A 532 -15.62 4.47 -0.22
C TYR A 532 -15.73 3.65 1.07
N ASN A 533 -15.90 2.32 0.92
CA ASN A 533 -16.20 1.44 2.04
C ASN A 533 -15.81 -0.01 1.74
N SER A 534 -14.79 -0.54 2.43
CA SER A 534 -14.33 -1.93 2.27
C SER A 534 -15.36 -2.97 2.70
N VAL A 535 -16.30 -2.61 3.56
CA VAL A 535 -17.40 -3.49 3.99
C VAL A 535 -18.27 -3.89 2.80
N VAL A 536 -18.57 -2.92 1.92
CA VAL A 536 -19.37 -3.16 0.70
C VAL A 536 -18.64 -4.14 -0.24
N THR A 537 -17.32 -3.99 -0.39
CA THR A 537 -16.53 -4.91 -1.23
C THR A 537 -16.49 -6.33 -0.64
N PHE A 538 -16.41 -6.46 0.68
CA PHE A 538 -16.46 -7.78 1.32
C PHE A 538 -17.83 -8.44 1.12
N THR A 539 -18.91 -7.67 1.26
CA THR A 539 -20.27 -8.16 1.00
C THR A 539 -20.44 -8.63 -0.45
N LEU A 540 -19.85 -7.87 -1.41
CA LEU A 540 -19.78 -8.29 -2.81
C LEU A 540 -18.99 -9.59 -2.99
N ALA A 541 -17.85 -9.75 -2.30
CA ALA A 541 -17.08 -11.00 -2.37
C ALA A 541 -17.89 -12.20 -1.89
N ALA A 542 -18.66 -12.05 -0.80
CA ALA A 542 -19.56 -13.07 -0.29
C ALA A 542 -20.67 -13.41 -1.32
N ALA A 543 -21.25 -12.39 -1.95
CA ALA A 543 -22.29 -12.58 -2.96
C ALA A 543 -21.74 -13.27 -4.23
N MET A 544 -20.55 -12.89 -4.70
CA MET A 544 -19.88 -13.52 -5.83
C MET A 544 -19.54 -15.01 -5.55
N ASP A 545 -19.07 -15.31 -4.34
CA ASP A 545 -18.77 -16.69 -3.94
C ASP A 545 -20.03 -17.55 -3.89
N ALA A 546 -21.12 -17.01 -3.33
CA ALA A 546 -22.43 -17.68 -3.33
C ALA A 546 -23.00 -17.90 -4.74
N TYR A 547 -22.88 -16.90 -5.61
CA TYR A 547 -23.25 -17.03 -7.04
C TYR A 547 -22.44 -18.12 -7.73
N LEU A 548 -21.12 -18.14 -7.53
CA LEU A 548 -20.24 -19.15 -8.11
C LEU A 548 -20.61 -20.56 -7.63
N LYS A 549 -20.88 -20.73 -6.33
CA LYS A 549 -21.34 -22.01 -5.75
C LYS A 549 -22.66 -22.46 -6.35
N GLN A 550 -23.58 -21.54 -6.63
CA GLN A 550 -24.83 -21.84 -7.32
C GLN A 550 -24.60 -22.33 -8.77
N LYS A 551 -23.61 -21.76 -9.48
CA LYS A 551 -23.30 -22.10 -10.87
C LYS A 551 -22.41 -23.33 -11.05
N ALA A 552 -21.42 -23.50 -10.17
CA ALA A 552 -20.37 -24.51 -10.32
C ALA A 552 -20.38 -25.59 -9.24
N GLY A 553 -21.35 -25.53 -8.30
CA GLY A 553 -21.50 -26.51 -7.23
C GLY A 553 -20.95 -26.00 -5.88
N PRO A 554 -21.38 -26.66 -4.75
CA PRO A 554 -21.09 -26.17 -3.40
C PRO A 554 -19.60 -26.18 -3.01
N GLY A 555 -18.79 -26.97 -3.70
CA GLY A 555 -17.34 -27.03 -3.49
C GLY A 555 -16.54 -25.94 -4.23
N ALA A 556 -17.21 -25.09 -5.05
CA ALA A 556 -16.55 -24.01 -5.75
C ALA A 556 -16.17 -22.87 -4.78
N HIS A 557 -15.00 -22.29 -4.97
CA HIS A 557 -14.53 -21.13 -4.21
C HIS A 557 -14.11 -20.00 -5.15
N LEU A 558 -14.54 -18.79 -4.84
CA LEU A 558 -14.29 -17.62 -5.68
C LEU A 558 -12.80 -17.41 -5.94
N TRP A 559 -11.96 -17.51 -4.91
CA TRP A 559 -10.52 -17.27 -5.06
C TRP A 559 -9.83 -18.38 -5.84
N ASP A 560 -10.25 -19.64 -5.71
CA ASP A 560 -9.70 -20.73 -6.51
C ASP A 560 -10.00 -20.52 -8.00
N MET A 561 -11.22 -20.07 -8.34
CA MET A 561 -11.54 -19.70 -9.72
C MET A 561 -10.60 -18.60 -10.25
N VAL A 562 -10.35 -17.55 -9.45
CA VAL A 562 -9.44 -16.46 -9.87
C VAL A 562 -8.03 -16.99 -10.07
N VAL A 563 -7.51 -17.78 -9.13
CA VAL A 563 -6.17 -18.37 -9.23
C VAL A 563 -6.05 -19.31 -10.42
N ASP A 564 -6.96 -20.25 -10.56
CA ASP A 564 -6.83 -21.29 -11.59
C ASP A 564 -7.11 -20.77 -12.99
N GLU A 565 -8.05 -19.85 -13.14
CA GLU A 565 -8.56 -19.43 -14.45
C GLU A 565 -8.00 -18.09 -14.94
N VAL A 566 -7.38 -17.29 -14.05
CA VAL A 566 -6.78 -15.98 -14.41
C VAL A 566 -5.30 -15.96 -14.05
N TYR A 567 -4.94 -16.24 -12.80
CA TYR A 567 -3.59 -16.04 -12.33
C TYR A 567 -2.61 -17.11 -12.83
N ARG A 568 -2.97 -18.40 -12.76
CA ARG A 568 -2.15 -19.50 -13.27
C ARG A 568 -1.77 -19.36 -14.75
N PRO A 569 -2.69 -19.02 -15.66
CA PRO A 569 -2.35 -18.75 -17.06
C PRO A 569 -1.26 -17.68 -17.21
N LEU A 570 -1.21 -16.69 -16.33
CA LEU A 570 -0.18 -15.65 -16.30
C LEU A 570 1.13 -16.10 -15.64
N GLY A 571 1.21 -17.32 -15.11
CA GLY A 571 2.36 -17.79 -14.34
C GLY A 571 2.39 -17.27 -12.90
N ILE A 572 1.24 -16.91 -12.33
CA ILE A 572 1.06 -16.56 -10.92
C ILE A 572 0.48 -17.78 -10.22
N PHE A 573 1.34 -18.65 -9.68
CA PHE A 573 0.92 -19.90 -9.05
C PHE A 573 0.60 -19.75 -7.56
N HIS A 574 1.14 -18.71 -6.93
CA HIS A 574 1.14 -18.53 -5.47
C HIS A 574 0.83 -17.09 -5.10
N GLU A 575 -0.39 -16.62 -5.41
CA GLU A 575 -0.86 -15.33 -4.93
C GLU A 575 -1.56 -15.52 -3.57
N PRO A 576 -0.87 -15.21 -2.46
CA PRO A 576 -1.46 -15.26 -1.15
C PRO A 576 -2.53 -14.18 -1.01
N THR A 577 -3.72 -14.57 -0.62
CA THR A 577 -4.76 -13.64 -0.21
C THR A 577 -5.24 -13.96 1.19
N MET A 578 -5.54 -12.93 1.95
CA MET A 578 -6.23 -13.09 3.21
C MET A 578 -7.66 -13.58 2.95
N HIS A 579 -8.13 -14.46 3.80
CA HIS A 579 -9.52 -14.92 3.79
C HIS A 579 -10.01 -15.13 5.21
N MET A 580 -11.31 -15.10 5.36
CA MET A 580 -11.91 -15.39 6.66
C MET A 580 -11.69 -16.86 7.02
N LEU A 581 -11.70 -17.13 8.32
CA LEU A 581 -11.81 -18.48 8.84
C LEU A 581 -13.27 -18.70 9.29
N GLU A 582 -13.85 -19.82 8.92
CA GLU A 582 -15.16 -20.20 9.40
C GLU A 582 -15.08 -20.71 10.85
N ALA A 583 -16.23 -20.92 11.49
CA ALA A 583 -16.28 -21.34 12.89
C ALA A 583 -15.62 -22.71 13.14
N ASP A 584 -15.57 -23.56 12.13
CA ASP A 584 -14.89 -24.87 12.14
C ASP A 584 -13.39 -24.79 11.77
N GLY A 585 -12.88 -23.57 11.52
CA GLY A 585 -11.49 -23.33 11.10
C GLY A 585 -11.25 -23.52 9.60
N SER A 586 -12.27 -23.87 8.81
CA SER A 586 -12.15 -23.98 7.36
C SER A 586 -11.96 -22.62 6.70
N ARG A 587 -11.45 -22.62 5.46
CA ARG A 587 -11.24 -21.41 4.66
C ARG A 587 -12.59 -20.83 4.20
N GLY A 588 -12.84 -19.59 4.59
CA GLY A 588 -14.04 -18.84 4.21
C GLY A 588 -13.80 -17.85 3.06
N ILE A 589 -14.61 -16.78 3.05
CA ILE A 589 -14.64 -15.76 2.01
C ILE A 589 -13.30 -15.02 1.91
N PRO A 590 -12.76 -14.74 0.69
CA PRO A 590 -11.57 -13.94 0.52
C PRO A 590 -11.82 -12.47 0.88
N LEU A 591 -10.82 -11.83 1.48
CA LEU A 591 -10.86 -10.40 1.84
C LEU A 591 -10.52 -9.54 0.61
N LEU A 592 -11.49 -9.33 -0.28
CA LEU A 592 -11.27 -8.59 -1.54
C LEU A 592 -11.39 -7.06 -1.39
N GLY A 593 -11.70 -6.54 -0.21
CA GLY A 593 -11.59 -5.12 0.12
C GLY A 593 -10.15 -4.69 0.40
N TYR A 594 -9.35 -5.62 0.88
CA TYR A 594 -7.91 -5.61 1.12
C TYR A 594 -7.48 -7.07 1.26
N GLY A 595 -6.18 -7.38 1.36
CA GLY A 595 -5.77 -8.75 1.68
C GLY A 595 -4.85 -9.42 0.67
N LEU A 596 -4.59 -8.83 -0.50
CA LEU A 596 -3.56 -9.32 -1.41
C LEU A 596 -2.17 -8.89 -0.95
N THR A 597 -1.22 -9.78 -1.14
CA THR A 597 0.21 -9.54 -0.93
C THR A 597 1.02 -9.93 -2.17
N PRO A 598 0.80 -9.25 -3.30
CA PRO A 598 1.46 -9.57 -4.56
C PRO A 598 2.95 -9.23 -4.52
N THR A 599 3.70 -9.90 -5.37
CA THR A 599 5.03 -9.48 -5.77
C THR A 599 4.96 -8.41 -6.87
N ILE A 600 6.07 -7.70 -7.12
CA ILE A 600 6.13 -6.77 -8.25
C ILE A 600 5.99 -7.49 -9.61
N ASP A 601 6.38 -8.76 -9.70
CA ASP A 601 6.17 -9.60 -10.88
C ASP A 601 4.68 -9.91 -11.12
N ASP A 602 3.95 -10.23 -10.05
CA ASP A 602 2.50 -10.46 -10.13
C ASP A 602 1.78 -9.20 -10.60
N VAL A 603 2.15 -8.04 -10.07
CA VAL A 603 1.61 -6.74 -10.50
C VAL A 603 1.91 -6.46 -11.96
N ALA A 604 3.14 -6.74 -12.42
CA ALA A 604 3.52 -6.56 -13.82
C ALA A 604 2.68 -7.42 -14.77
N LYS A 605 2.45 -8.68 -14.41
CA LYS A 605 1.61 -9.63 -15.19
C LYS A 605 0.15 -9.21 -15.22
N LEU A 606 -0.41 -8.84 -14.06
CA LEU A 606 -1.81 -8.43 -13.96
C LEU A 606 -2.07 -7.10 -14.68
N THR A 607 -1.19 -6.12 -14.55
CA THR A 607 -1.34 -4.86 -15.28
C THR A 607 -1.18 -5.04 -16.79
N THR A 608 -0.31 -5.94 -17.24
CA THR A 608 -0.21 -6.33 -18.65
C THR A 608 -1.51 -6.93 -19.16
N LEU A 609 -2.12 -7.86 -18.41
CA LEU A 609 -3.42 -8.44 -18.74
C LEU A 609 -4.50 -7.35 -18.89
N LEU A 610 -4.58 -6.41 -17.93
CA LEU A 610 -5.55 -5.32 -17.96
C LEU A 610 -5.33 -4.39 -19.16
N GLN A 611 -4.08 -4.02 -19.47
CA GLN A 611 -3.72 -3.18 -20.61
C GLN A 611 -4.05 -3.87 -21.94
N GLN A 612 -3.94 -5.18 -22.02
CA GLN A 612 -4.29 -6.00 -23.19
C GLN A 612 -5.79 -6.34 -23.28
N GLY A 613 -6.65 -5.65 -22.54
CA GLY A 613 -8.10 -5.84 -22.59
C GLY A 613 -8.57 -7.19 -22.04
N GLY A 614 -7.84 -7.74 -21.07
CA GLY A 614 -8.17 -9.02 -20.42
C GLY A 614 -7.83 -10.25 -21.25
N ARG A 615 -6.97 -10.11 -22.26
CA ARG A 615 -6.52 -11.20 -23.14
C ARG A 615 -5.07 -11.61 -22.82
N HIS A 616 -4.82 -12.91 -22.77
CA HIS A 616 -3.47 -13.47 -22.60
C HIS A 616 -3.30 -14.66 -23.55
N ASP A 617 -2.19 -14.71 -24.28
CA ASP A 617 -1.85 -15.75 -25.28
C ASP A 617 -3.01 -16.12 -26.21
N GLY A 618 -3.74 -15.10 -26.70
CA GLY A 618 -4.88 -15.29 -27.59
C GLY A 618 -6.19 -15.66 -26.88
N VAL A 619 -6.17 -16.00 -25.59
CA VAL A 619 -7.34 -16.38 -24.80
C VAL A 619 -7.91 -15.16 -24.06
N GLN A 620 -9.25 -14.97 -24.17
CA GLN A 620 -9.94 -13.94 -23.39
C GLN A 620 -10.22 -14.44 -21.97
N LEU A 621 -9.49 -13.92 -20.99
CA LEU A 621 -9.61 -14.33 -19.58
C LEU A 621 -10.66 -13.53 -18.84
N LEU A 622 -10.81 -12.24 -19.15
CA LEU A 622 -11.73 -11.29 -18.49
C LEU A 622 -12.71 -10.74 -19.53
N SER A 623 -13.94 -10.35 -19.14
CA SER A 623 -14.88 -9.69 -20.04
C SER A 623 -14.27 -8.44 -20.64
N ALA A 624 -14.08 -8.42 -21.95
CA ALA A 624 -13.45 -7.30 -22.67
C ALA A 624 -14.32 -6.03 -22.61
N ALA A 625 -15.64 -6.18 -22.73
CA ALA A 625 -16.58 -5.05 -22.71
C ALA A 625 -16.60 -4.38 -21.33
N LYS A 626 -16.75 -5.16 -20.26
CA LYS A 626 -16.77 -4.64 -18.89
C LYS A 626 -15.41 -4.11 -18.43
N LEU A 627 -14.32 -4.71 -18.89
CA LEU A 627 -12.97 -4.17 -18.63
C LEU A 627 -12.75 -2.84 -19.36
N ALA A 628 -13.20 -2.71 -20.62
CA ALA A 628 -13.11 -1.45 -21.35
C ALA A 628 -13.92 -0.34 -20.64
N GLU A 629 -15.10 -0.68 -20.10
CA GLU A 629 -15.92 0.21 -19.30
C GLU A 629 -15.16 0.64 -18.02
N ALA A 630 -14.63 -0.31 -17.25
CA ALA A 630 -13.89 -0.07 -16.02
C ALA A 630 -12.63 0.79 -16.25
N LEU A 631 -11.98 0.65 -17.39
CA LEU A 631 -10.78 1.42 -17.77
C LEU A 631 -11.11 2.75 -18.45
N TYR A 632 -12.37 3.22 -18.41
CA TYR A 632 -12.81 4.47 -19.03
C TYR A 632 -12.50 4.56 -20.53
N ARG A 633 -12.51 3.40 -21.22
CA ARG A 633 -12.29 3.28 -22.68
C ARG A 633 -13.59 3.25 -23.48
N THR A 634 -14.71 3.54 -22.83
CA THR A 634 -16.06 3.68 -23.40
C THR A 634 -16.63 5.06 -23.10
N SER A 635 -17.92 5.28 -23.34
CA SER A 635 -18.61 6.50 -22.92
C SER A 635 -18.89 6.58 -21.40
N ALA A 636 -18.66 5.49 -20.66
CA ALA A 636 -18.80 5.47 -19.20
C ALA A 636 -17.75 6.37 -18.55
N THR A 637 -18.19 7.31 -17.72
CA THR A 637 -17.30 8.28 -17.05
C THR A 637 -17.20 8.04 -15.55
N GLY A 638 -17.93 7.07 -15.00
CA GLY A 638 -18.00 6.84 -13.56
C GLY A 638 -18.62 8.01 -12.78
N LEU A 639 -18.61 7.90 -11.46
CA LEU A 639 -19.15 8.91 -10.55
C LEU A 639 -18.04 9.84 -10.04
N SER A 640 -18.35 11.13 -9.85
CA SER A 640 -17.43 12.09 -9.20
C SER A 640 -17.23 11.71 -7.74
N VAL A 641 -15.99 11.83 -7.27
CA VAL A 641 -15.64 11.60 -5.85
C VAL A 641 -15.36 12.89 -5.11
N LEU A 642 -15.75 14.04 -5.67
CA LEU A 642 -15.60 15.39 -5.09
C LEU A 642 -14.14 15.78 -4.76
N ARG A 643 -13.16 15.06 -5.27
CA ARG A 643 -11.74 15.43 -5.25
C ARG A 643 -11.37 16.01 -6.60
N ARG A 644 -10.74 17.17 -6.64
CA ARG A 644 -10.35 17.88 -7.86
C ARG A 644 -8.87 17.73 -8.17
N SER A 645 -8.56 17.47 -9.46
CA SER A 645 -7.27 17.79 -10.05
C SER A 645 -7.36 19.14 -10.79
N ARG A 646 -6.24 19.63 -11.29
CA ARG A 646 -6.21 20.83 -12.16
C ARG A 646 -7.02 20.69 -13.46
N TYR A 647 -7.38 19.47 -13.86
CA TYR A 647 -8.10 19.19 -15.10
C TYR A 647 -9.55 18.75 -14.90
N GLY A 648 -10.01 18.61 -13.66
CA GLY A 648 -11.37 18.22 -13.31
C GLY A 648 -11.46 17.26 -12.13
N ASP A 649 -12.66 16.76 -11.88
CA ASP A 649 -12.91 15.87 -10.74
C ASP A 649 -12.37 14.48 -10.95
N TYR A 650 -11.76 13.92 -9.90
CA TYR A 650 -11.49 12.48 -9.85
C TYR A 650 -12.81 11.70 -9.94
N ARG A 651 -12.73 10.50 -10.48
CA ARG A 651 -13.89 9.63 -10.64
C ARG A 651 -13.60 8.22 -10.13
N TYR A 652 -14.67 7.48 -9.86
CA TYR A 652 -14.60 6.09 -9.45
C TYR A 652 -15.62 5.26 -10.22
N HIS A 653 -15.20 4.11 -10.74
CA HIS A 653 -16.03 3.20 -11.49
C HIS A 653 -15.47 1.78 -11.47
N LEU A 654 -16.31 0.79 -11.14
CA LEU A 654 -15.96 -0.63 -11.14
C LEU A 654 -14.58 -0.92 -10.51
N SER A 655 -14.33 -0.34 -9.32
CA SER A 655 -13.09 -0.45 -8.54
C SER A 655 -11.88 0.30 -9.08
N PHE A 656 -12.00 1.04 -10.16
CA PHE A 656 -10.94 1.92 -10.64
C PHE A 656 -11.22 3.37 -10.30
N TRP A 657 -10.24 4.02 -9.71
CA TRP A 657 -10.15 5.47 -9.69
C TRP A 657 -9.78 5.97 -11.07
N SER A 658 -10.11 7.19 -11.39
CA SER A 658 -9.52 7.89 -12.52
C SER A 658 -9.28 9.36 -12.23
N VAL A 659 -8.23 9.89 -12.85
CA VAL A 659 -7.90 11.31 -12.83
C VAL A 659 -8.01 11.87 -14.24
N PRO A 660 -8.70 13.02 -14.44
CA PRO A 660 -8.66 13.75 -15.69
C PRO A 660 -7.24 14.25 -15.97
N TYR A 661 -6.78 14.08 -17.19
CA TYR A 661 -5.47 14.55 -17.64
C TYR A 661 -5.56 15.15 -19.04
N VAL A 662 -4.79 16.21 -19.29
CA VAL A 662 -4.74 16.90 -20.58
C VAL A 662 -3.30 16.99 -21.04
N THR A 663 -3.02 16.42 -22.21
CA THR A 663 -1.68 16.48 -22.85
C THR A 663 -1.45 17.79 -23.58
N GLU A 664 -0.21 18.00 -24.02
CA GLU A 664 0.12 18.91 -25.13
C GLU A 664 0.31 18.07 -26.43
N PRO A 665 -0.57 18.15 -27.43
CA PRO A 665 -1.64 19.12 -27.73
C PRO A 665 -3.00 18.68 -27.19
N ARG A 666 -3.50 19.28 -26.14
CA ARG A 666 -4.86 19.27 -25.51
C ARG A 666 -5.76 18.03 -25.72
N LEU A 667 -5.19 16.84 -25.76
CA LEU A 667 -5.97 15.60 -25.72
C LEU A 667 -6.41 15.33 -24.29
N ARG A 668 -7.67 14.92 -24.11
CA ARG A 668 -8.24 14.65 -22.80
C ARG A 668 -8.31 13.14 -22.56
N PHE A 669 -7.90 12.72 -21.38
CA PHE A 669 -7.95 11.34 -20.92
C PHE A 669 -8.57 11.28 -19.53
N LEU A 670 -9.24 10.17 -19.22
CA LEU A 670 -9.47 9.71 -17.87
C LEU A 670 -8.47 8.58 -17.63
N ILE A 671 -7.47 8.82 -16.80
CA ILE A 671 -6.39 7.85 -16.55
C ILE A 671 -6.78 6.97 -15.36
N PRO A 672 -7.04 5.67 -15.60
CA PRO A 672 -7.40 4.75 -14.54
C PRO A 672 -6.20 4.44 -13.64
N PHE A 673 -6.48 4.33 -12.34
CA PHE A 673 -5.48 3.92 -11.37
C PHE A 673 -6.11 3.17 -10.19
N MET A 674 -5.28 2.47 -9.46
CA MET A 674 -5.59 1.79 -8.22
C MET A 674 -4.88 2.51 -7.09
N SER A 675 -5.55 2.64 -5.95
CA SER A 675 -4.99 3.30 -4.76
C SER A 675 -5.17 2.39 -3.55
N GLY A 676 -4.11 2.15 -2.83
CA GLY A 676 -4.07 1.44 -1.56
C GLY A 676 -3.49 2.33 -0.46
N TYR A 677 -3.87 2.08 0.77
CA TYR A 677 -3.34 2.76 1.94
C TYR A 677 -1.79 2.66 1.97
N GLY A 678 -1.13 3.62 2.56
CA GLY A 678 0.34 3.66 2.64
C GLY A 678 1.04 4.30 1.43
N GLY A 679 0.28 4.82 0.43
CA GLY A 679 0.86 5.38 -0.80
C GLY A 679 1.11 4.31 -1.89
N ASN A 680 0.35 3.22 -1.84
CA ASN A 680 0.38 2.16 -2.83
C ASN A 680 -0.44 2.55 -4.06
N PHE A 681 0.21 2.76 -5.20
CA PHE A 681 -0.43 3.16 -6.45
C PHE A 681 -0.04 2.26 -7.61
N VAL A 682 -1.02 1.99 -8.48
CA VAL A 682 -0.81 1.35 -9.78
C VAL A 682 -1.58 2.16 -10.82
N VAL A 683 -0.91 2.70 -11.81
CA VAL A 683 -1.49 3.61 -12.84
C VAL A 683 -1.43 2.93 -14.19
N LEU A 684 -2.55 2.87 -14.89
CA LEU A 684 -2.65 2.28 -16.24
C LEU A 684 -2.72 3.40 -17.28
N LEU A 685 -1.62 3.67 -17.95
CA LEU A 685 -1.49 4.81 -18.85
C LEU A 685 -2.06 4.53 -20.26
N PRO A 686 -2.56 5.56 -20.97
CA PRO A 686 -3.16 5.41 -22.29
C PRO A 686 -2.24 4.83 -23.36
N ASN A 687 -0.93 4.97 -23.18
CA ASN A 687 0.11 4.47 -24.09
C ASN A 687 0.50 2.99 -23.84
N GLY A 688 -0.24 2.27 -23.01
CA GLY A 688 0.03 0.87 -22.68
C GLY A 688 1.08 0.65 -21.59
N ILE A 689 1.70 1.70 -21.07
CA ILE A 689 2.61 1.63 -19.94
C ILE A 689 1.79 1.50 -18.65
N SER A 690 2.25 0.68 -17.71
CA SER A 690 1.74 0.66 -16.34
C SER A 690 2.84 1.15 -15.41
N ALA A 691 2.51 2.05 -14.50
CA ALA A 691 3.43 2.55 -13.48
C ALA A 691 2.96 2.11 -12.10
N PHE A 692 3.88 1.77 -11.20
CA PHE A 692 3.53 1.41 -9.84
C PHE A 692 4.50 2.00 -8.82
N ARG A 693 3.99 2.25 -7.62
CA ARG A 693 4.77 2.61 -6.45
C ARG A 693 4.12 1.94 -5.23
N PHE A 694 4.94 1.21 -4.47
CA PHE A 694 4.56 0.62 -3.19
C PHE A 694 5.38 1.29 -2.09
N ALA A 695 4.67 1.85 -1.13
CA ALA A 695 5.24 2.65 -0.06
C ALA A 695 4.50 2.39 1.26
N ASP A 696 5.12 2.80 2.35
CA ASP A 696 4.62 2.65 3.72
C ASP A 696 4.42 3.99 4.45
N GLY A 697 4.31 5.10 3.71
CA GLY A 697 4.28 6.45 4.25
C GLY A 697 3.01 7.25 3.97
N ASN A 698 2.03 6.72 3.25
CA ASN A 698 0.78 7.37 2.88
C ASN A 698 0.95 8.77 2.23
N THR A 699 2.07 8.99 1.56
CA THR A 699 2.46 10.24 0.92
C THR A 699 2.61 10.07 -0.59
N GLY A 700 2.60 11.17 -1.31
CA GLY A 700 2.79 11.21 -2.74
C GLY A 700 1.50 11.09 -3.56
N ASP A 701 1.58 11.60 -4.79
CA ASP A 701 0.50 11.53 -5.77
C ASP A 701 0.92 10.72 -7.02
N ILE A 702 0.03 10.64 -7.99
CA ILE A 702 0.24 9.88 -9.22
C ILE A 702 0.61 10.78 -10.41
N GLU A 703 0.57 12.11 -10.27
CA GLU A 703 0.75 13.02 -11.39
C GLU A 703 2.16 12.88 -12.01
N THR A 704 3.18 12.78 -11.17
CA THR A 704 4.57 12.58 -11.63
C THR A 704 4.77 11.23 -12.32
N MET A 705 4.05 10.20 -11.89
CA MET A 705 4.04 8.89 -12.57
C MET A 705 3.40 8.98 -13.96
N ILE A 706 2.34 9.77 -14.11
CA ILE A 706 1.68 10.04 -15.41
C ILE A 706 2.63 10.80 -16.34
N LEU A 707 3.24 11.88 -15.83
CA LEU A 707 4.20 12.69 -16.58
C LEU A 707 5.43 11.91 -17.03
N ALA A 708 5.94 11.02 -16.16
CA ALA A 708 7.04 10.12 -16.50
C ALA A 708 6.65 9.14 -17.62
N GLY A 709 5.47 8.55 -17.53
CA GLY A 709 4.96 7.62 -18.55
C GLY A 709 4.73 8.30 -19.91
N GLU A 710 4.23 9.54 -19.92
CA GLU A 710 4.09 10.35 -21.13
C GLU A 710 5.45 10.73 -21.71
N ALA A 711 6.44 11.03 -20.86
CA ALA A 711 7.81 11.33 -21.30
C ALA A 711 8.51 10.11 -21.91
N ILE A 712 8.24 8.90 -21.42
CA ILE A 712 8.76 7.65 -22.02
C ILE A 712 8.13 7.41 -23.39
N ARG A 713 6.81 7.52 -23.49
CA ARG A 713 6.04 7.31 -24.72
C ARG A 713 4.85 8.27 -24.72
N PRO A 714 4.76 9.23 -25.67
CA PRO A 714 3.64 10.17 -25.72
C PRO A 714 2.28 9.49 -25.78
N PHE A 715 1.29 10.10 -25.16
CA PHE A 715 -0.11 9.68 -25.29
C PHE A 715 -0.62 10.13 -26.68
N CYS A 716 -0.75 9.20 -27.61
CA CYS A 716 -1.20 9.45 -28.96
C CYS A 716 -2.71 9.21 -29.12
N THR A 717 -3.33 9.91 -30.11
CA THR A 717 -4.73 9.76 -30.47
C THR A 717 -5.08 8.44 -31.12
N SER A 718 -4.13 7.61 -31.49
CA SER A 718 -4.40 6.26 -31.97
C SER A 718 -4.75 5.35 -30.80
N ALA A 719 -6.00 5.44 -30.33
CA ALA A 719 -6.61 4.33 -29.62
C ALA A 719 -6.44 3.05 -30.46
N PRO A 720 -6.22 1.88 -29.86
CA PRO A 720 -6.28 0.64 -30.58
C PRO A 720 -7.62 0.60 -31.33
N ALA A 721 -7.61 0.19 -32.59
CA ALA A 721 -8.76 0.19 -33.48
C ALA A 721 -9.97 -0.44 -32.78
N GLY A 722 -10.98 0.39 -32.47
CA GLY A 722 -12.21 -0.07 -31.78
C GLY A 722 -12.81 0.90 -30.76
N ALA A 723 -12.13 1.97 -30.34
CA ALA A 723 -12.74 2.94 -29.44
C ALA A 723 -13.37 4.10 -30.27
N PRO A 724 -14.65 4.45 -30.06
CA PRO A 724 -15.24 5.62 -30.69
C PRO A 724 -14.57 6.90 -30.19
N PRO A 725 -14.43 7.96 -31.05
CA PRO A 725 -13.82 9.22 -30.66
C PRO A 725 -14.63 9.86 -29.51
N GLN A 726 -13.98 10.20 -28.43
CA GLN A 726 -14.58 10.97 -27.35
C GLN A 726 -14.90 12.36 -27.88
N GLY A 727 -16.24 12.68 -28.01
CA GLY A 727 -16.76 13.87 -28.61
C GLY A 727 -16.20 15.16 -27.99
N SER A 728 -15.78 16.07 -28.84
CA SER A 728 -15.46 17.45 -28.48
C SER A 728 -16.72 18.12 -27.93
N GLY A 729 -16.85 18.16 -26.61
CA GLY A 729 -17.87 18.95 -25.94
C GLY A 729 -17.65 20.43 -26.27
N ALA A 730 -18.50 20.97 -27.11
CA ALA A 730 -18.54 22.38 -27.41
C ALA A 730 -18.83 23.18 -26.13
N ALA A 731 -18.05 24.21 -25.91
CA ALA A 731 -18.35 25.20 -24.85
C ALA A 731 -19.71 25.85 -25.12
N PRO A 732 -20.54 26.12 -24.10
CA PRO A 732 -21.78 26.87 -24.30
C PRO A 732 -21.43 28.30 -24.73
N GLY A 733 -21.84 28.66 -25.94
CA GLY A 733 -21.73 30.00 -26.48
C GLY A 733 -22.57 30.98 -25.64
N GLY A 734 -21.93 32.08 -25.20
CA GLY A 734 -22.61 33.18 -24.56
C GLY A 734 -23.62 33.82 -25.53
N GLY A 735 -24.90 33.72 -25.17
CA GLY A 735 -25.96 34.43 -25.85
C GLY A 735 -25.91 35.94 -25.48
N GLY A 736 -25.58 36.79 -26.50
CA GLY A 736 -25.71 38.21 -26.40
C GLY A 736 -27.21 38.61 -26.37
N VAL A 737 -27.60 39.41 -25.41
CA VAL A 737 -28.88 40.07 -25.36
C VAL A 737 -28.79 41.26 -26.29
N GLY A 738 -29.50 41.23 -27.40
CA GLY A 738 -29.80 42.39 -28.24
C GLY A 738 -31.22 42.85 -27.95
N GLY A 739 -31.35 44.10 -27.54
CA GLY A 739 -32.62 44.74 -27.29
C GLY A 739 -33.36 45.12 -28.57
N GLY A 740 -34.67 45.14 -28.50
CA GLY A 740 -35.65 45.61 -29.40
C GLY A 740 -37.04 45.47 -28.76
#